data_14cf8e5cd622b69a15b7f37f546ae77c
#
_entry.id   14cf8e5cd622b69a15b7f37f546ae77c
#
_cell.length_a   1.000
_cell.length_b   1.000
_cell.length_c   1.000
_cell.angle_alpha   90.00
_cell.angle_beta   90.00
_cell.angle_gamma   90.00
#
_symmetry.space_group_name_H-M   'P 1'
#
loop_
_entity.id
_entity.type
_entity.pdbx_description
1 polymer ?
#
loop_
_entity_poly.entity_id
_entity_poly.type
_entity_poly.pdbx_seq_one_letter_code
_entity_poly.pdbx_strand_id
1 'polypeptide(L)'
;MNRIILVICILLLAVAPQNLSAQTVTGEKAGIPPAPSVYQAEPWEDPQVVSINRDVARATAYSFESVEDALTCDRSRSSRVMMLNGEWDFKFARKPAAAPTDFYRGKVSGWDKIEVPSNWEMKGYDIPIYKSAVYPFRPVNPPYVPRDYNAVGSYQRTFEVPEKWDGMNITLHFGGVSSAFKVWLNGRFVGYGEDSCLPSEFNVTPFLQKGENILSVQVIRWSDASYLEDQDHWRMSGIQREVMLLAEPKIRIADFFYQTQLDKDYRDATFKLRPRIENLTGDTVKDGTLKVQLYDANNQPVFQQEMSKLLVEIINESYPRLDNVKFGMFEALVKNPAKWSDEEPNLYTLVLSLEDQSGKIQEVKSCRVGFRSVEFLETNSKLLINGKVTYLYGVNRHDHDPAKGKALSREDIRRDVKQLKQFNFNCIRTSHYPNDPYFYDLCDEYGMLVIDEANYETHGIGSLLGNDARWTAAFMERTNRMVLRDKNHPSVIIWSLGNEAGRGPNNAAMAAWVHDFDITRPVHYEPAQGSPNLEGYIAPGDPGYPSLKDHSHRIQIPLDQYYVDIVSRMYPALYTADLLLEQKNGDRRPVFYCEYSHSMGNSTGNIQEFWDQIRSKERMIGGCIWEFKDQGLYKYDTSGRRFLAYGGDFGEKYFDDFTIKGIVQADGTPHAAIYECKHVFQPVECEWDDASKGVLKVTNRHAAKSLNDYVVTVKVLENGIEILNKQLPSLLLAAGKDTLISIQSFCPKQKAGKEYLLTISFSLKNNTPWANAGHEVAWNQFALSGLPISDPVKTSGGKLEIRPSGDSFLVEGKDFQLTFDKINGALSSYISGGKQQIVHPLFPDFTRPLTDNDRRGWKAQVKLKEWNESKPELKNFTVRKSASGEVKAQSIYQLIDGKATATVNYTVNDEGVVKVDFQLNTDINLPNIPKVGMNCGIANDYRQVSWYGRGLQENYLDRRTGFEVGIYSLPLG
;
A
#
# COMPACT_ATOMS: atom_id res chain seq x y z
N MET A 1 -53.84 36.97 -26.62
CA MET A 1 -53.74 37.97 -27.70
C MET A 1 -52.36 38.53 -27.72
N ASN A 2 -51.80 38.62 -28.87
CA ASN A 2 -50.57 39.21 -29.39
C ASN A 2 -49.38 38.31 -29.53
N ARG A 3 -49.21 37.89 -30.80
CA ARG A 3 -48.02 37.34 -31.42
C ARG A 3 -46.92 38.44 -31.50
N ILE A 4 -45.67 38.07 -31.27
CA ILE A 4 -44.54 38.85 -31.81
C ILE A 4 -43.63 37.87 -32.58
N ILE A 5 -43.37 38.21 -33.81
CA ILE A 5 -42.58 37.54 -34.81
C ILE A 5 -41.11 37.86 -34.58
N LEU A 6 -40.24 36.84 -34.55
CA LEU A 6 -38.80 36.98 -34.47
C LEU A 6 -38.23 37.10 -35.90
N VAL A 7 -37.59 38.21 -36.23
CA VAL A 7 -36.83 38.42 -37.45
C VAL A 7 -35.37 38.12 -37.17
N ILE A 8 -34.81 37.17 -37.95
CA ILE A 8 -33.39 36.86 -37.91
C ILE A 8 -32.68 37.83 -38.90
N CYS A 9 -31.77 38.66 -38.36
CA CYS A 9 -30.80 39.39 -39.18
C CYS A 9 -29.43 38.69 -39.06
N ILE A 10 -29.00 38.16 -40.22
CA ILE A 10 -27.63 37.68 -40.41
C ILE A 10 -26.75 38.88 -40.78
N LEU A 11 -25.83 39.25 -39.92
CA LEU A 11 -24.75 40.19 -40.23
C LEU A 11 -23.45 39.41 -40.44
N LEU A 12 -23.01 39.32 -41.69
CA LEU A 12 -21.67 38.92 -42.07
C LEU A 12 -20.69 40.08 -41.81
N LEU A 13 -19.83 39.94 -40.82
CA LEU A 13 -18.65 40.81 -40.65
C LEU A 13 -17.39 40.02 -41.10
N ALA A 14 -16.83 40.45 -42.23
CA ALA A 14 -15.53 40.02 -42.68
C ALA A 14 -14.43 40.68 -41.83
N VAL A 15 -13.66 39.88 -41.08
CA VAL A 15 -12.44 40.34 -40.41
C VAL A 15 -11.25 39.75 -41.17
N ALA A 16 -10.38 40.62 -41.66
CA ALA A 16 -9.13 40.26 -42.36
C ALA A 16 -8.14 39.58 -41.38
N PRO A 17 -7.30 38.65 -41.87
CA PRO A 17 -6.35 37.95 -41.00
C PRO A 17 -5.16 38.87 -40.67
N GLN A 18 -4.94 39.14 -39.40
CA GLN A 18 -3.66 39.65 -38.92
C GLN A 18 -2.67 38.50 -38.76
N ASN A 19 -1.54 38.62 -39.45
CA ASN A 19 -0.40 37.70 -39.38
C ASN A 19 0.20 37.71 -37.96
N LEU A 20 -0.05 36.67 -37.18
CA LEU A 20 0.81 36.29 -36.07
C LEU A 20 1.79 35.23 -36.53
N SER A 21 3.08 35.60 -36.57
CA SER A 21 4.17 34.70 -36.86
C SER A 21 4.29 33.68 -35.72
N ALA A 22 3.80 32.47 -35.95
CA ALA A 22 4.10 31.33 -35.09
C ALA A 22 5.52 30.86 -35.41
N GLN A 23 6.40 30.89 -34.43
CA GLN A 23 7.68 30.18 -34.50
C GLN A 23 7.40 28.68 -34.64
N THR A 24 7.70 28.15 -35.79
CA THR A 24 7.64 26.72 -36.10
C THR A 24 8.68 25.99 -35.26
N VAL A 25 8.25 25.32 -34.21
CA VAL A 25 9.02 24.19 -33.67
C VAL A 25 8.84 23.04 -34.66
N THR A 26 9.89 22.73 -35.39
CA THR A 26 9.95 21.57 -36.28
C THR A 26 10.04 20.30 -35.45
N GLY A 27 8.89 19.83 -34.94
CA GLY A 27 8.71 18.44 -34.51
C GLY A 27 8.28 17.67 -35.76
N GLU A 28 9.00 16.63 -36.13
CA GLU A 28 8.56 15.69 -37.13
C GLU A 28 7.16 15.18 -36.81
N LYS A 29 6.20 15.50 -37.65
CA LYS A 29 4.89 14.83 -37.62
C LYS A 29 5.15 13.38 -38.02
N ALA A 30 5.22 12.48 -37.03
CA ALA A 30 5.05 11.07 -37.31
C ALA A 30 3.68 10.91 -37.95
N GLY A 31 3.63 10.69 -39.24
CA GLY A 31 2.39 10.40 -39.94
C GLY A 31 1.74 9.18 -39.33
N ILE A 32 0.46 9.27 -39.02
CA ILE A 32 -0.37 8.10 -38.66
C ILE A 32 -0.25 7.14 -39.85
N PRO A 33 0.30 5.92 -39.71
CA PRO A 33 0.31 4.97 -40.80
C PRO A 33 -1.12 4.69 -41.24
N PRO A 34 -1.40 4.60 -42.55
CA PRO A 34 -2.74 4.28 -43.01
C PRO A 34 -3.15 2.92 -42.45
N ALA A 35 -4.38 2.85 -41.95
CA ALA A 35 -4.96 1.59 -41.50
C ALA A 35 -4.86 0.55 -42.64
N PRO A 36 -4.43 -0.69 -42.40
CA PRO A 36 -4.34 -1.72 -43.40
C PRO A 36 -5.72 -1.92 -44.06
N SER A 37 -5.75 -2.04 -45.35
CA SER A 37 -6.96 -1.99 -46.19
C SER A 37 -7.95 -3.15 -46.05
N VAL A 38 -7.67 -4.13 -45.18
CA VAL A 38 -8.58 -5.21 -44.75
C VAL A 38 -8.17 -5.59 -43.32
N TYR A 39 -8.54 -4.79 -42.36
CA TYR A 39 -8.31 -5.11 -40.95
C TYR A 39 -9.53 -5.77 -40.39
N GLN A 40 -9.49 -7.07 -40.18
CA GLN A 40 -10.47 -7.76 -39.36
C GLN A 40 -9.94 -7.65 -37.89
N ALA A 41 -10.65 -6.88 -37.07
CA ALA A 41 -10.27 -6.72 -35.67
C ALA A 41 -10.28 -8.10 -34.98
N GLU A 42 -9.17 -8.42 -34.33
CA GLU A 42 -9.12 -9.56 -33.45
C GLU A 42 -9.84 -9.20 -32.13
N PRO A 43 -10.41 -10.14 -31.40
CA PRO A 43 -11.09 -9.84 -30.12
C PRO A 43 -10.24 -8.98 -29.16
N TRP A 44 -8.92 -9.16 -29.13
CA TRP A 44 -8.02 -8.39 -28.26
C TRP A 44 -7.66 -6.97 -28.78
N GLU A 45 -8.38 -6.47 -29.75
CA GLU A 45 -8.28 -5.12 -30.32
C GLU A 45 -9.68 -4.50 -30.53
N ASP A 46 -10.69 -5.03 -29.85
CA ASP A 46 -12.07 -4.54 -29.88
C ASP A 46 -12.63 -4.38 -28.47
N PRO A 47 -12.63 -3.17 -27.89
CA PRO A 47 -13.04 -2.92 -26.52
C PRO A 47 -14.52 -3.20 -26.23
N GLN A 48 -15.30 -3.58 -27.25
CA GLN A 48 -16.68 -4.06 -27.10
C GLN A 48 -16.74 -5.58 -26.87
N VAL A 49 -15.64 -6.30 -27.11
CA VAL A 49 -15.54 -7.76 -26.97
C VAL A 49 -14.68 -8.12 -25.75
N VAL A 50 -15.10 -7.74 -24.58
CA VAL A 50 -14.37 -7.99 -23.31
C VAL A 50 -14.33 -9.48 -22.91
N SER A 51 -15.21 -10.31 -23.50
CA SER A 51 -15.23 -11.77 -23.30
C SER A 51 -16.12 -12.48 -24.33
N ILE A 52 -15.88 -13.79 -24.50
CA ILE A 52 -16.75 -14.68 -25.26
C ILE A 52 -17.05 -15.91 -24.41
N ASN A 53 -18.33 -16.25 -24.21
CA ASN A 53 -18.78 -17.39 -23.41
C ASN A 53 -18.32 -17.40 -21.95
N ARG A 54 -17.89 -16.28 -21.41
CA ARG A 54 -17.52 -16.15 -19.99
C ARG A 54 -18.76 -16.05 -19.11
N ASP A 55 -18.80 -16.80 -18.04
CA ASP A 55 -19.91 -16.77 -17.08
C ASP A 55 -20.02 -15.42 -16.36
N VAL A 56 -21.22 -15.11 -15.89
CA VAL A 56 -21.48 -13.91 -15.07
C VAL A 56 -20.68 -14.00 -13.77
N ALA A 57 -20.10 -12.86 -13.34
CA ALA A 57 -19.40 -12.79 -12.08
C ALA A 57 -20.32 -13.12 -10.88
N ARG A 58 -19.76 -13.72 -9.86
CA ARG A 58 -20.44 -14.16 -8.65
C ARG A 58 -19.54 -14.03 -7.42
N ALA A 59 -20.15 -14.04 -6.25
CA ALA A 59 -19.39 -14.09 -4.99
C ALA A 59 -18.52 -15.35 -4.95
N THR A 60 -17.32 -15.21 -4.42
CA THR A 60 -16.42 -16.35 -4.22
C THR A 60 -17.01 -17.29 -3.17
N ALA A 61 -17.46 -18.46 -3.62
CA ALA A 61 -17.99 -19.51 -2.74
C ALA A 61 -17.82 -20.86 -3.39
N TYR A 62 -17.48 -21.87 -2.61
CA TYR A 62 -17.26 -23.23 -3.06
C TYR A 62 -18.44 -24.12 -2.73
N SER A 63 -18.69 -25.13 -3.58
CA SER A 63 -19.75 -26.11 -3.40
C SER A 63 -19.25 -27.25 -2.52
N PHE A 64 -19.95 -27.54 -1.42
CA PHE A 64 -19.65 -28.63 -0.50
C PHE A 64 -20.75 -29.70 -0.55
N GLU A 65 -20.46 -30.90 -0.02
CA GLU A 65 -21.37 -32.03 0.04
C GLU A 65 -22.09 -32.10 1.41
N SER A 66 -21.52 -31.42 2.44
CA SER A 66 -22.06 -31.41 3.79
C SER A 66 -21.99 -30.04 4.46
N VAL A 67 -22.85 -29.82 5.44
CA VAL A 67 -22.81 -28.61 6.30
C VAL A 67 -21.53 -28.57 7.13
N GLU A 68 -21.04 -29.73 7.59
CA GLU A 68 -19.82 -29.81 8.39
C GLU A 68 -18.59 -29.28 7.63
N ASP A 69 -18.39 -29.72 6.38
CA ASP A 69 -17.29 -29.23 5.55
C ASP A 69 -17.49 -27.75 5.17
N ALA A 70 -18.70 -27.34 4.88
CA ALA A 70 -19.03 -25.95 4.53
C ALA A 70 -18.77 -24.96 5.69
N LEU A 71 -18.96 -25.37 6.95
CA LEU A 71 -18.67 -24.55 8.12
C LEU A 71 -17.20 -24.13 8.21
N THR A 72 -16.30 -24.90 7.62
CA THR A 72 -14.87 -24.54 7.59
C THR A 72 -14.58 -23.35 6.68
N CYS A 73 -15.39 -23.09 5.65
CA CYS A 73 -15.15 -22.19 4.52
C CYS A 73 -13.83 -22.53 3.77
N ASP A 74 -13.25 -23.71 4.01
CA ASP A 74 -12.00 -24.14 3.38
C ASP A 74 -12.29 -25.01 2.16
N ARG A 75 -11.96 -24.48 0.98
CA ARG A 75 -12.15 -25.19 -0.30
C ARG A 75 -11.43 -26.54 -0.37
N SER A 76 -10.37 -26.75 0.42
CA SER A 76 -9.66 -28.03 0.45
C SER A 76 -10.50 -29.16 1.04
N ARG A 77 -11.57 -28.82 1.78
CA ARG A 77 -12.54 -29.78 2.32
C ARG A 77 -13.59 -30.17 1.28
N SER A 78 -13.67 -29.44 0.16
CA SER A 78 -14.62 -29.75 -0.91
C SER A 78 -14.06 -30.78 -1.89
N SER A 79 -14.75 -31.87 -2.09
CA SER A 79 -14.42 -32.82 -3.12
C SER A 79 -14.86 -32.39 -4.54
N ARG A 80 -15.46 -31.20 -4.64
CA ARG A 80 -15.96 -30.57 -5.86
C ARG A 80 -15.02 -29.50 -6.42
N VAL A 81 -13.84 -29.35 -5.85
CA VAL A 81 -12.76 -28.47 -6.33
C VAL A 81 -11.57 -29.32 -6.77
N MET A 82 -11.12 -29.12 -7.99
CA MET A 82 -9.92 -29.77 -8.52
C MET A 82 -8.95 -28.72 -9.04
N MET A 83 -7.76 -28.67 -8.43
CA MET A 83 -6.71 -27.75 -8.84
C MET A 83 -6.06 -28.22 -10.14
N LEU A 84 -5.89 -27.30 -11.08
CA LEU A 84 -5.12 -27.49 -12.30
C LEU A 84 -3.77 -26.77 -12.26
N ASN A 85 -3.36 -26.29 -11.09
CA ASN A 85 -2.03 -25.71 -10.85
C ASN A 85 -0.92 -26.75 -11.05
N GLY A 86 0.30 -26.29 -11.29
CA GLY A 86 1.48 -27.13 -11.44
C GLY A 86 2.10 -27.03 -12.82
N GLU A 87 2.75 -28.09 -13.29
CA GLU A 87 3.50 -28.07 -14.55
C GLU A 87 2.59 -28.27 -15.77
N TRP A 88 2.70 -27.34 -16.74
CA TRP A 88 2.00 -27.37 -18.03
C TRP A 88 2.99 -27.42 -19.19
N ASP A 89 2.61 -28.02 -20.32
CA ASP A 89 3.33 -27.86 -21.59
C ASP A 89 3.25 -26.42 -22.07
N PHE A 90 4.36 -25.83 -22.53
CA PHE A 90 4.44 -24.42 -22.87
C PHE A 90 5.23 -24.17 -24.15
N LYS A 91 4.72 -23.25 -24.98
CA LYS A 91 5.42 -22.74 -26.16
C LYS A 91 5.33 -21.24 -26.23
N PHE A 92 6.48 -20.59 -26.17
CA PHE A 92 6.62 -19.15 -26.30
C PHE A 92 6.78 -18.72 -27.76
N ALA A 93 6.11 -17.62 -28.14
CA ALA A 93 6.30 -16.94 -29.42
C ALA A 93 6.38 -15.44 -29.21
N ARG A 94 7.29 -14.74 -29.91
CA ARG A 94 7.48 -13.29 -29.78
C ARG A 94 6.37 -12.45 -30.39
N LYS A 95 5.55 -13.02 -31.26
CA LYS A 95 4.45 -12.35 -31.95
C LYS A 95 3.34 -13.31 -32.30
N PRO A 96 2.08 -12.86 -32.44
CA PRO A 96 0.94 -13.72 -32.75
C PRO A 96 1.13 -14.56 -34.03
N ALA A 97 1.69 -14.00 -35.08
CA ALA A 97 1.93 -14.70 -36.34
C ALA A 97 2.95 -15.87 -36.25
N ALA A 98 3.73 -15.94 -35.17
CA ALA A 98 4.68 -17.02 -34.91
C ALA A 98 4.16 -18.04 -33.88
N ALA A 99 3.00 -17.79 -33.27
CA ALA A 99 2.38 -18.69 -32.32
C ALA A 99 1.85 -19.97 -33.01
N PRO A 100 1.85 -21.11 -32.30
CA PRO A 100 1.23 -22.33 -32.84
C PRO A 100 -0.25 -22.08 -33.17
N THR A 101 -0.69 -22.50 -34.33
CA THR A 101 -2.09 -22.35 -34.77
C THR A 101 -2.91 -23.54 -34.31
N ASP A 102 -2.86 -24.70 -34.80
CA ASP A 102 -3.75 -25.82 -34.51
C ASP A 102 -3.36 -26.70 -33.30
N PHE A 103 -2.57 -26.20 -32.37
CA PHE A 103 -2.04 -26.95 -31.22
C PHE A 103 -3.12 -27.55 -30.30
N TYR A 104 -4.28 -26.90 -30.26
CA TYR A 104 -5.43 -27.33 -29.46
C TYR A 104 -6.16 -28.59 -29.97
N ARG A 105 -5.85 -29.03 -31.21
CA ARG A 105 -6.54 -30.19 -31.85
C ARG A 105 -6.10 -31.55 -31.31
N GLY A 106 -4.96 -31.59 -30.60
CA GLY A 106 -4.44 -32.82 -30.03
C GLY A 106 -3.34 -32.54 -29.01
N LYS A 107 -2.82 -33.63 -28.45
CA LYS A 107 -1.76 -33.57 -27.43
C LYS A 107 -0.45 -33.09 -28.07
N VAL A 108 0.17 -32.07 -27.48
CA VAL A 108 1.46 -31.56 -27.93
C VAL A 108 2.61 -32.44 -27.44
N SER A 109 3.76 -32.35 -28.10
CA SER A 109 4.98 -33.05 -27.70
C SER A 109 6.20 -32.17 -27.97
N GLY A 110 7.24 -32.32 -27.14
CA GLY A 110 8.50 -31.60 -27.31
C GLY A 110 8.39 -30.11 -26.99
N TRP A 111 7.37 -29.69 -26.24
CA TRP A 111 7.24 -28.36 -25.70
C TRP A 111 8.02 -28.25 -24.39
N ASP A 112 8.36 -27.03 -24.03
CA ASP A 112 8.94 -26.74 -22.71
C ASP A 112 7.88 -26.98 -21.62
N LYS A 113 8.33 -26.97 -20.36
CA LYS A 113 7.44 -27.02 -19.21
C LYS A 113 7.46 -25.71 -18.46
N ILE A 114 6.31 -25.25 -18.01
CA ILE A 114 6.15 -24.05 -17.22
C ILE A 114 5.23 -24.33 -16.02
N GLU A 115 5.58 -23.76 -14.89
CA GLU A 115 4.72 -23.79 -13.70
C GLU A 115 3.54 -22.81 -13.87
N VAL A 116 2.35 -23.22 -13.48
CA VAL A 116 1.12 -22.41 -13.40
C VAL A 116 0.59 -22.45 -11.97
N PRO A 117 0.35 -21.33 -11.28
CA PRO A 117 0.50 -19.94 -11.75
C PRO A 117 1.95 -19.49 -11.88
N SER A 118 2.23 -18.67 -12.89
CA SER A 118 3.51 -17.94 -12.99
C SER A 118 3.42 -16.81 -14.04
N ASN A 119 4.35 -15.85 -13.94
CA ASN A 119 4.67 -14.96 -15.03
C ASN A 119 5.80 -15.57 -15.86
N TRP A 120 5.65 -15.64 -17.16
CA TRP A 120 6.66 -16.29 -18.01
C TRP A 120 7.99 -15.53 -18.04
N GLU A 121 8.00 -14.22 -17.81
CA GLU A 121 9.21 -13.41 -17.69
C GLU A 121 10.08 -13.87 -16.51
N MET A 122 9.45 -14.32 -15.42
CA MET A 122 10.14 -14.86 -14.25
C MET A 122 10.64 -16.29 -14.46
N LYS A 123 10.26 -16.93 -15.57
CA LYS A 123 10.70 -18.27 -15.99
C LYS A 123 11.69 -18.23 -17.16
N GLY A 124 12.17 -17.04 -17.54
CA GLY A 124 13.20 -16.85 -18.56
C GLY A 124 12.67 -16.70 -19.98
N TYR A 125 11.38 -16.52 -20.16
CA TYR A 125 10.78 -16.22 -21.46
C TYR A 125 10.46 -14.72 -21.53
N ASP A 126 11.08 -14.01 -22.50
CA ASP A 126 10.98 -12.56 -22.59
C ASP A 126 11.61 -11.81 -21.39
N ILE A 127 11.32 -10.52 -21.24
CA ILE A 127 11.83 -9.68 -20.16
C ILE A 127 10.69 -8.99 -19.42
N PRO A 128 10.78 -8.82 -18.10
CA PRO A 128 9.88 -7.93 -17.37
C PRO A 128 10.15 -6.48 -17.80
N ILE A 129 9.10 -5.69 -17.97
CA ILE A 129 9.20 -4.29 -18.39
C ILE A 129 8.59 -3.42 -17.31
N TYR A 130 9.38 -2.53 -16.70
CA TYR A 130 8.88 -1.53 -15.78
C TYR A 130 8.55 -0.22 -16.51
N LYS A 131 7.36 0.30 -16.29
CA LYS A 131 6.93 1.63 -16.77
C LYS A 131 6.01 2.30 -15.77
N SER A 132 6.17 3.61 -15.64
CA SER A 132 5.29 4.51 -14.92
C SER A 132 4.81 5.59 -15.87
N ALA A 133 3.51 5.90 -15.83
CA ALA A 133 2.87 6.97 -16.60
C ALA A 133 3.04 6.89 -18.12
N VAL A 134 3.47 5.76 -18.66
CA VAL A 134 3.63 5.53 -20.10
C VAL A 134 3.49 4.06 -20.46
N TYR A 135 2.85 3.76 -21.59
CA TYR A 135 2.72 2.39 -22.08
C TYR A 135 4.06 1.78 -22.49
N PRO A 136 4.25 0.47 -22.28
CA PRO A 136 5.48 -0.24 -22.61
C PRO A 136 5.68 -0.44 -24.11
N PHE A 137 4.72 -0.10 -24.94
CA PHE A 137 4.72 -0.29 -26.39
C PHE A 137 4.45 1.01 -27.15
N ARG A 138 4.78 1.01 -28.44
CA ARG A 138 4.55 2.12 -29.40
C ARG A 138 4.13 1.54 -30.75
N PRO A 139 3.27 2.23 -31.53
CA PRO A 139 2.57 3.46 -31.17
C PRO A 139 1.50 3.25 -30.10
N VAL A 140 1.16 4.31 -29.37
CA VAL A 140 -0.04 4.32 -28.48
C VAL A 140 -1.23 4.74 -29.34
N ASN A 141 -2.10 3.79 -29.68
CA ASN A 141 -3.22 4.00 -30.59
C ASN A 141 -4.42 3.08 -30.21
N PRO A 142 -5.10 3.33 -29.08
CA PRO A 142 -6.21 2.48 -28.63
C PRO A 142 -7.31 2.33 -29.72
N PRO A 143 -7.85 1.13 -29.97
CA PRO A 143 -7.63 -0.12 -29.21
C PRO A 143 -6.47 -0.97 -29.74
N TYR A 144 -5.77 -0.56 -30.79
CA TYR A 144 -4.77 -1.36 -31.49
C TYR A 144 -3.47 -1.48 -30.72
N VAL A 145 -2.88 -2.68 -30.71
CA VAL A 145 -1.59 -2.99 -30.08
C VAL A 145 -0.55 -3.42 -31.12
N PRO A 146 0.76 -3.31 -30.83
CA PRO A 146 1.81 -3.77 -31.74
C PRO A 146 1.64 -5.25 -32.05
N ARG A 147 1.82 -5.64 -33.33
CA ARG A 147 1.77 -7.05 -33.76
C ARG A 147 3.16 -7.63 -34.06
N ASP A 148 4.18 -6.80 -34.21
CA ASP A 148 5.54 -7.27 -34.46
C ASP A 148 6.24 -7.74 -33.19
N TYR A 149 5.89 -7.13 -32.06
CA TYR A 149 6.33 -7.52 -30.73
C TYR A 149 5.13 -7.53 -29.79
N ASN A 150 4.42 -8.64 -29.78
CA ASN A 150 3.32 -8.93 -28.86
C ASN A 150 3.40 -10.42 -28.55
N ALA A 151 4.10 -10.73 -27.48
CA ALA A 151 4.43 -12.12 -27.12
C ALA A 151 3.15 -12.96 -26.87
N VAL A 152 3.23 -14.23 -27.21
CA VAL A 152 2.15 -15.20 -27.03
C VAL A 152 2.69 -16.42 -26.32
N GLY A 153 2.06 -16.77 -25.21
CA GLY A 153 2.26 -18.04 -24.53
C GLY A 153 1.17 -19.04 -24.87
N SER A 154 1.52 -20.16 -25.44
CA SER A 154 0.60 -21.28 -25.69
C SER A 154 0.84 -22.36 -24.64
N TYR A 155 -0.23 -22.76 -23.95
CA TYR A 155 -0.20 -23.68 -22.83
C TYR A 155 -1.06 -24.90 -23.13
N GLN A 156 -0.64 -26.09 -22.65
CA GLN A 156 -1.49 -27.27 -22.70
C GLN A 156 -1.31 -28.11 -21.43
N ARG A 157 -2.44 -28.65 -20.94
CA ARG A 157 -2.47 -29.58 -19.82
C ARG A 157 -3.51 -30.65 -20.05
N THR A 158 -3.19 -31.88 -19.66
CA THR A 158 -4.17 -32.98 -19.60
C THR A 158 -4.68 -33.16 -18.17
N PHE A 159 -5.94 -33.56 -18.05
CA PHE A 159 -6.58 -33.89 -16.78
C PHE A 159 -7.72 -34.92 -17.00
N GLU A 160 -8.12 -35.58 -15.91
CA GLU A 160 -9.29 -36.45 -15.88
C GLU A 160 -10.30 -35.92 -14.87
N VAL A 161 -11.57 -35.88 -15.25
CA VAL A 161 -12.65 -35.47 -14.35
C VAL A 161 -13.04 -36.67 -13.47
N PRO A 162 -13.18 -36.50 -12.15
CA PRO A 162 -13.62 -37.57 -11.27
C PRO A 162 -15.01 -38.12 -11.68
N GLU A 163 -15.17 -39.45 -11.69
CA GLU A 163 -16.45 -40.11 -12.06
C GLU A 163 -17.63 -39.64 -11.20
N LYS A 164 -17.39 -39.26 -9.93
CA LYS A 164 -18.43 -38.74 -9.03
C LYS A 164 -19.01 -37.40 -9.48
N TRP A 165 -18.39 -36.73 -10.45
CA TRP A 165 -18.91 -35.49 -11.04
C TRP A 165 -19.78 -35.73 -12.26
N ASP A 166 -20.06 -36.98 -12.59
CA ASP A 166 -20.95 -37.30 -13.70
C ASP A 166 -22.34 -36.68 -13.46
N GLY A 167 -22.87 -36.05 -14.50
CA GLY A 167 -24.15 -35.35 -14.43
C GLY A 167 -24.10 -33.95 -13.75
N MET A 168 -22.95 -33.51 -13.25
CA MET A 168 -22.78 -32.16 -12.68
C MET A 168 -22.48 -31.10 -13.75
N ASN A 169 -22.62 -29.85 -13.40
CA ASN A 169 -22.10 -28.71 -14.16
C ASN A 169 -20.65 -28.49 -13.75
N ILE A 170 -19.74 -28.40 -14.72
CA ILE A 170 -18.30 -28.21 -14.48
C ILE A 170 -17.89 -26.85 -15.03
N THR A 171 -17.39 -26.00 -14.16
CA THR A 171 -16.88 -24.67 -14.49
C THR A 171 -15.35 -24.68 -14.44
N LEU A 172 -14.72 -24.22 -15.52
CA LEU A 172 -13.28 -23.97 -15.56
C LEU A 172 -13.04 -22.53 -15.10
N HIS A 173 -12.27 -22.39 -14.03
CA HIS A 173 -11.94 -21.12 -13.37
C HIS A 173 -10.49 -20.75 -13.59
N PHE A 174 -10.22 -19.57 -14.14
CA PHE A 174 -8.93 -18.90 -14.16
C PHE A 174 -9.00 -17.72 -13.21
N GLY A 175 -8.20 -17.69 -12.16
CA GLY A 175 -8.19 -16.62 -11.15
C GLY A 175 -7.65 -15.28 -11.66
N GLY A 176 -6.77 -15.30 -12.68
CA GLY A 176 -6.21 -14.10 -13.32
C GLY A 176 -5.22 -14.47 -14.41
N VAL A 177 -5.40 -13.88 -15.61
CA VAL A 177 -4.55 -14.12 -16.79
C VAL A 177 -4.24 -12.78 -17.47
N SER A 178 -2.96 -12.47 -17.63
CA SER A 178 -2.51 -11.19 -18.21
C SER A 178 -2.01 -11.37 -19.65
N SER A 179 -2.58 -10.63 -20.64
CA SER A 179 -3.66 -9.66 -20.55
C SER A 179 -4.97 -10.20 -21.16
N ALA A 180 -4.91 -10.95 -22.26
CA ALA A 180 -6.05 -11.56 -22.94
C ALA A 180 -5.75 -13.03 -23.26
N PHE A 181 -6.77 -13.88 -23.30
CA PHE A 181 -6.55 -15.30 -23.58
C PHE A 181 -7.73 -16.00 -24.23
N LYS A 182 -7.40 -17.03 -25.01
CA LYS A 182 -8.33 -17.96 -25.65
C LYS A 182 -8.22 -19.33 -25.01
N VAL A 183 -9.34 -20.03 -24.89
CA VAL A 183 -9.43 -21.35 -24.25
C VAL A 183 -10.06 -22.35 -25.20
N TRP A 184 -9.48 -23.55 -25.31
CA TRP A 184 -10.04 -24.72 -26.00
C TRP A 184 -10.01 -25.93 -25.06
N LEU A 185 -11.02 -26.75 -25.19
CA LEU A 185 -11.08 -28.07 -24.53
C LEU A 185 -11.41 -29.16 -25.56
N ASN A 186 -10.55 -30.18 -25.63
CA ASN A 186 -10.70 -31.31 -26.59
C ASN A 186 -10.86 -30.82 -28.04
N GLY A 187 -10.06 -29.84 -28.45
CA GLY A 187 -10.09 -29.31 -29.81
C GLY A 187 -11.20 -28.31 -30.11
N ARG A 188 -12.10 -28.06 -29.19
CA ARG A 188 -13.25 -27.15 -29.33
C ARG A 188 -13.01 -25.84 -28.60
N PHE A 189 -13.34 -24.73 -29.28
CA PHE A 189 -13.25 -23.40 -28.66
C PHE A 189 -14.27 -23.27 -27.52
N VAL A 190 -13.77 -22.94 -26.34
CA VAL A 190 -14.55 -22.71 -25.11
C VAL A 190 -14.91 -21.25 -24.96
N GLY A 191 -13.91 -20.36 -25.01
CA GLY A 191 -14.16 -18.95 -24.79
C GLY A 191 -12.90 -18.06 -24.84
N TYR A 192 -13.14 -16.79 -24.56
CA TYR A 192 -12.15 -15.72 -24.53
C TYR A 192 -12.38 -14.84 -23.29
N GLY A 193 -11.33 -14.30 -22.70
CA GLY A 193 -11.41 -13.39 -21.57
C GLY A 193 -10.30 -12.37 -21.55
N GLU A 194 -10.61 -11.24 -20.95
CA GLU A 194 -9.72 -10.13 -20.58
C GLU A 194 -9.90 -9.78 -19.11
N ASP A 195 -9.13 -8.81 -18.64
CA ASP A 195 -8.93 -8.40 -17.25
C ASP A 195 -7.95 -9.32 -16.50
N SER A 196 -6.74 -8.80 -16.29
CA SER A 196 -5.61 -9.56 -15.72
C SER A 196 -5.83 -9.99 -14.28
N CYS A 197 -6.72 -9.34 -13.52
CA CYS A 197 -6.83 -9.45 -12.07
C CYS A 197 -8.16 -9.96 -11.55
N LEU A 198 -9.14 -10.20 -12.43
CA LEU A 198 -10.43 -10.79 -12.09
C LEU A 198 -10.61 -12.18 -12.68
N PRO A 199 -11.35 -13.07 -12.01
CA PRO A 199 -11.57 -14.41 -12.52
C PRO A 199 -12.31 -14.44 -13.85
N SER A 200 -11.93 -15.39 -14.72
CA SER A 200 -12.71 -15.77 -15.88
C SER A 200 -13.18 -17.21 -15.72
N GLU A 201 -14.49 -17.41 -15.71
CA GLU A 201 -15.16 -18.71 -15.54
C GLU A 201 -15.87 -19.10 -16.82
N PHE A 202 -15.78 -20.40 -17.18
CA PHE A 202 -16.40 -20.96 -18.39
C PHE A 202 -17.09 -22.28 -18.06
N ASN A 203 -18.33 -22.46 -18.45
CA ASN A 203 -18.99 -23.76 -18.38
C ASN A 203 -18.39 -24.72 -19.41
N VAL A 204 -17.61 -25.69 -18.95
CA VAL A 204 -16.93 -26.67 -19.80
C VAL A 204 -17.64 -27.99 -19.90
N THR A 205 -18.77 -28.17 -19.23
CA THR A 205 -19.57 -29.41 -19.24
C THR A 205 -19.80 -29.97 -20.64
N PRO A 206 -20.22 -29.16 -21.66
CA PRO A 206 -20.48 -29.68 -23.01
C PRO A 206 -19.24 -30.10 -23.79
N PHE A 207 -18.05 -29.76 -23.29
CA PHE A 207 -16.78 -29.99 -23.98
C PHE A 207 -15.99 -31.19 -23.40
N LEU A 208 -16.39 -31.68 -22.21
CA LEU A 208 -15.74 -32.77 -21.54
C LEU A 208 -15.98 -34.13 -22.21
N GLN A 209 -15.03 -35.02 -22.03
CA GLN A 209 -15.13 -36.43 -22.44
C GLN A 209 -14.68 -37.37 -21.30
N LYS A 210 -15.08 -38.65 -21.35
CA LYS A 210 -14.59 -39.64 -20.38
C LYS A 210 -13.08 -39.87 -20.56
N GLY A 211 -12.37 -40.01 -19.45
CA GLY A 211 -10.93 -40.18 -19.41
C GLY A 211 -10.16 -38.88 -19.60
N GLU A 212 -9.05 -38.94 -20.33
CA GLU A 212 -8.15 -37.79 -20.50
C GLU A 212 -8.82 -36.65 -21.30
N ASN A 213 -8.80 -35.45 -20.77
CA ASN A 213 -9.21 -34.21 -21.40
C ASN A 213 -7.99 -33.34 -21.70
N ILE A 214 -7.98 -32.65 -22.83
CA ILE A 214 -6.88 -31.77 -23.26
C ILE A 214 -7.36 -30.32 -23.18
N LEU A 215 -6.84 -29.60 -22.18
CA LEU A 215 -7.06 -28.16 -22.02
C LEU A 215 -5.92 -27.41 -22.72
N SER A 216 -6.25 -26.52 -23.63
CA SER A 216 -5.32 -25.66 -24.36
C SER A 216 -5.67 -24.20 -24.13
N VAL A 217 -4.67 -23.38 -23.83
CA VAL A 217 -4.82 -21.94 -23.57
C VAL A 217 -3.78 -21.16 -24.37
N GLN A 218 -4.21 -20.04 -24.96
CA GLN A 218 -3.29 -19.13 -25.61
C GLN A 218 -3.44 -17.74 -25.01
N VAL A 219 -2.37 -17.25 -24.39
CA VAL A 219 -2.31 -15.95 -23.69
C VAL A 219 -1.56 -14.97 -24.59
N ILE A 220 -2.09 -13.77 -24.72
CA ILE A 220 -1.56 -12.67 -25.54
C ILE A 220 -1.09 -11.56 -24.58
N ARG A 221 0.17 -11.09 -24.77
CA ARG A 221 0.79 -10.13 -23.85
C ARG A 221 0.11 -8.77 -23.84
N TRP A 222 -0.16 -8.23 -25.03
CA TRP A 222 -0.77 -6.91 -25.19
C TRP A 222 -2.12 -7.05 -25.91
N SER A 223 -3.13 -6.39 -25.35
CA SER A 223 -4.48 -6.31 -25.89
C SER A 223 -5.00 -4.88 -25.70
N ASP A 224 -6.18 -4.59 -26.16
CA ASP A 224 -6.87 -3.34 -25.84
C ASP A 224 -7.08 -3.19 -24.32
N ALA A 225 -7.31 -4.29 -23.59
CA ALA A 225 -7.32 -4.28 -22.11
C ALA A 225 -6.04 -3.69 -21.51
N SER A 226 -4.88 -3.82 -22.16
CA SER A 226 -3.62 -3.25 -21.68
C SER A 226 -3.63 -1.72 -21.62
N TYR A 227 -4.54 -1.05 -22.34
CA TYR A 227 -4.75 0.39 -22.24
C TYR A 227 -5.48 0.81 -20.96
N LEU A 228 -6.21 -0.11 -20.34
CA LEU A 228 -6.89 0.09 -19.06
C LEU A 228 -6.06 -0.41 -17.86
N GLU A 229 -4.88 -0.99 -18.10
CA GLU A 229 -4.02 -1.60 -17.08
C GLU A 229 -2.62 -0.94 -17.08
N ASP A 230 -2.59 0.41 -17.05
CA ASP A 230 -1.34 1.21 -17.12
C ASP A 230 -0.74 1.50 -15.72
N GLN A 231 -0.93 0.59 -14.77
CA GLN A 231 -0.44 0.73 -13.41
C GLN A 231 1.08 0.91 -13.36
N ASP A 232 1.55 1.68 -12.38
CA ASP A 232 2.95 1.90 -12.08
C ASP A 232 3.59 0.67 -11.45
N HIS A 233 3.75 -0.38 -12.25
CA HIS A 233 4.30 -1.68 -11.86
C HIS A 233 4.94 -2.39 -13.05
N TRP A 234 5.62 -3.51 -12.79
CA TRP A 234 6.13 -4.40 -13.82
C TRP A 234 5.04 -4.91 -14.76
N ARG A 235 5.26 -4.85 -16.05
CA ARG A 235 4.43 -5.48 -17.08
C ARG A 235 4.89 -6.93 -17.24
N MET A 236 4.10 -7.83 -16.69
CA MET A 236 4.32 -9.27 -16.73
C MET A 236 3.09 -9.97 -17.27
N SER A 237 3.29 -11.17 -17.80
CA SER A 237 2.26 -11.89 -18.53
C SER A 237 2.20 -13.36 -18.12
N GLY A 238 1.12 -14.02 -18.49
CA GLY A 238 0.90 -15.42 -18.22
C GLY A 238 -0.32 -15.71 -17.37
N ILE A 239 -0.50 -16.95 -16.97
CA ILE A 239 -1.53 -17.39 -16.03
C ILE A 239 -0.97 -17.13 -14.63
N GLN A 240 -1.31 -15.98 -14.04
CA GLN A 240 -0.67 -15.48 -12.83
C GLN A 240 -1.41 -15.82 -11.52
N ARG A 241 -2.66 -16.31 -11.61
CA ARG A 241 -3.44 -16.82 -10.48
C ARG A 241 -3.89 -18.24 -10.75
N GLU A 242 -4.42 -18.88 -9.73
CA GLU A 242 -4.80 -20.30 -9.73
C GLU A 242 -5.77 -20.69 -10.84
N VAL A 243 -5.66 -21.92 -11.33
CA VAL A 243 -6.58 -22.54 -12.27
C VAL A 243 -7.22 -23.76 -11.61
N MET A 244 -8.56 -23.88 -11.71
CA MET A 244 -9.29 -25.00 -11.09
C MET A 244 -10.55 -25.35 -11.86
N LEU A 245 -11.02 -26.57 -11.64
CA LEU A 245 -12.35 -27.01 -12.01
C LEU A 245 -13.25 -26.99 -10.78
N LEU A 246 -14.47 -26.49 -10.96
CA LEU A 246 -15.50 -26.41 -9.94
C LEU A 246 -16.70 -27.23 -10.40
N ALA A 247 -17.09 -28.24 -9.59
CA ALA A 247 -18.26 -29.08 -9.87
C ALA A 247 -19.45 -28.62 -9.03
N GLU A 248 -20.57 -28.42 -9.66
CA GLU A 248 -21.81 -27.98 -9.01
C GLU A 248 -23.01 -28.78 -9.59
N PRO A 249 -24.09 -29.02 -8.82
CA PRO A 249 -25.27 -29.65 -9.38
C PRO A 249 -25.89 -28.79 -10.48
N LYS A 250 -26.71 -29.37 -11.37
CA LYS A 250 -27.37 -28.61 -12.45
C LYS A 250 -28.44 -27.63 -11.95
N ILE A 251 -29.03 -27.90 -10.79
CA ILE A 251 -29.77 -26.89 -10.04
C ILE A 251 -28.82 -26.47 -8.91
N ARG A 252 -28.36 -25.20 -8.93
CA ARG A 252 -27.27 -24.75 -8.07
C ARG A 252 -27.54 -23.40 -7.44
N ILE A 253 -26.86 -23.14 -6.34
CA ILE A 253 -26.75 -21.80 -5.75
C ILE A 253 -25.73 -21.05 -6.59
N ALA A 254 -26.17 -20.32 -7.62
CA ALA A 254 -25.29 -19.65 -8.57
C ALA A 254 -24.57 -18.44 -7.95
N ASP A 255 -25.25 -17.69 -7.07
CA ASP A 255 -24.73 -16.52 -6.38
C ASP A 255 -25.55 -16.22 -5.14
N PHE A 256 -25.04 -15.36 -4.27
CA PHE A 256 -25.81 -14.79 -3.17
C PHE A 256 -25.17 -13.47 -2.70
N PHE A 257 -26.00 -12.60 -2.15
CA PHE A 257 -25.57 -11.36 -1.53
C PHE A 257 -26.24 -11.24 -0.15
N TYR A 258 -25.42 -11.11 0.89
CA TYR A 258 -25.93 -10.81 2.22
C TYR A 258 -25.66 -9.35 2.60
N GLN A 259 -26.52 -8.82 3.45
CA GLN A 259 -26.35 -7.50 4.08
C GLN A 259 -26.68 -7.61 5.56
N THR A 260 -25.93 -6.87 6.38
CA THR A 260 -26.15 -6.73 7.82
C THR A 260 -26.46 -5.28 8.11
N GLN A 261 -27.67 -4.98 8.52
CA GLN A 261 -28.11 -3.63 8.85
C GLN A 261 -28.26 -3.50 10.37
N LEU A 262 -27.37 -2.77 11.01
CA LEU A 262 -27.49 -2.47 12.43
C LEU A 262 -28.63 -1.47 12.67
N ASP A 263 -29.26 -1.57 13.86
CA ASP A 263 -30.23 -0.57 14.29
C ASP A 263 -29.53 0.76 14.65
N LYS A 264 -30.34 1.80 14.92
CA LYS A 264 -29.84 3.13 15.26
C LYS A 264 -28.97 3.19 16.53
N ASP A 265 -29.09 2.19 17.40
CA ASP A 265 -28.34 2.07 18.65
C ASP A 265 -27.14 1.13 18.50
N TYR A 266 -26.87 0.63 17.27
CA TYR A 266 -25.81 -0.33 16.92
C TYR A 266 -25.84 -1.60 17.77
N ARG A 267 -27.02 -1.99 18.24
CA ARG A 267 -27.19 -3.15 19.12
C ARG A 267 -27.66 -4.37 18.34
N ASP A 268 -28.86 -4.30 17.78
CA ASP A 268 -29.50 -5.41 17.05
C ASP A 268 -29.25 -5.23 15.55
N ALA A 269 -29.32 -6.31 14.78
CA ALA A 269 -29.10 -6.28 13.34
C ALA A 269 -30.23 -6.96 12.57
N THR A 270 -30.62 -6.39 11.44
CA THR A 270 -31.41 -7.07 10.42
C THR A 270 -30.45 -7.74 9.44
N PHE A 271 -30.44 -9.06 9.42
CA PHE A 271 -29.75 -9.86 8.41
C PHE A 271 -30.66 -10.03 7.20
N LYS A 272 -30.12 -9.74 6.02
CA LYS A 272 -30.80 -9.91 4.72
C LYS A 272 -29.94 -10.77 3.81
N LEU A 273 -30.57 -11.69 3.07
CA LEU A 273 -29.88 -12.53 2.09
C LEU A 273 -30.70 -12.64 0.83
N ARG A 274 -30.06 -12.36 -0.30
CA ARG A 274 -30.62 -12.54 -1.64
C ARG A 274 -29.83 -13.62 -2.39
N PRO A 275 -30.32 -14.87 -2.45
CA PRO A 275 -29.70 -15.92 -3.22
C PRO A 275 -30.14 -15.85 -4.68
N ARG A 276 -29.31 -16.38 -5.58
CA ARG A 276 -29.65 -16.65 -6.98
C ARG A 276 -29.51 -18.13 -7.24
N ILE A 277 -30.64 -18.77 -7.59
CA ILE A 277 -30.66 -20.18 -7.99
C ILE A 277 -30.70 -20.26 -9.52
N GLU A 278 -29.84 -21.08 -10.07
CA GLU A 278 -29.76 -21.33 -11.50
C GLU A 278 -30.16 -22.77 -11.79
N ASN A 279 -30.98 -22.94 -12.81
CA ASN A 279 -31.43 -24.24 -13.29
C ASN A 279 -30.88 -24.51 -14.71
N LEU A 280 -29.94 -25.45 -14.80
CA LEU A 280 -29.27 -25.86 -16.03
C LEU A 280 -29.82 -27.20 -16.58
N THR A 281 -30.93 -27.73 -16.04
CA THR A 281 -31.51 -29.03 -16.48
C THR A 281 -32.31 -28.92 -17.78
N GLY A 282 -32.80 -27.74 -18.09
CA GLY A 282 -33.80 -27.52 -19.16
C GLY A 282 -35.23 -27.84 -18.77
N ASP A 283 -35.45 -28.48 -17.62
CA ASP A 283 -36.77 -28.84 -17.11
C ASP A 283 -37.29 -27.80 -16.13
N THR A 284 -38.58 -27.71 -15.93
CA THR A 284 -39.19 -26.83 -14.92
C THR A 284 -38.91 -27.38 -13.54
N VAL A 285 -38.29 -26.56 -12.66
CA VAL A 285 -38.13 -26.87 -11.23
C VAL A 285 -39.51 -26.77 -10.55
N LYS A 286 -39.98 -27.88 -10.01
CA LYS A 286 -41.28 -27.94 -9.31
C LYS A 286 -41.12 -27.98 -7.79
N ASP A 287 -40.06 -28.61 -7.35
CA ASP A 287 -39.84 -28.99 -5.97
C ASP A 287 -38.40 -28.70 -5.56
N GLY A 288 -38.10 -28.80 -4.26
CA GLY A 288 -36.82 -28.51 -3.65
C GLY A 288 -36.85 -27.25 -2.79
N THR A 289 -35.92 -27.16 -1.93
CA THR A 289 -35.86 -26.10 -0.88
C THR A 289 -34.47 -25.55 -0.74
N LEU A 290 -34.35 -24.24 -0.58
CA LEU A 290 -33.15 -23.58 -0.09
C LEU A 290 -33.33 -23.31 1.40
N LYS A 291 -32.43 -23.86 2.20
CA LYS A 291 -32.34 -23.61 3.64
C LYS A 291 -31.17 -22.69 3.95
N VAL A 292 -31.33 -21.86 4.96
CA VAL A 292 -30.34 -20.85 5.37
C VAL A 292 -30.19 -20.85 6.88
N GLN A 293 -28.96 -21.03 7.35
CA GLN A 293 -28.58 -20.95 8.75
C GLN A 293 -27.35 -20.07 8.92
N LEU A 294 -27.29 -19.35 10.03
CA LEU A 294 -26.13 -18.60 10.45
C LEU A 294 -25.55 -19.27 11.72
N TYR A 295 -24.24 -19.44 11.74
CA TYR A 295 -23.53 -20.05 12.86
C TYR A 295 -22.57 -19.04 13.50
N ASP A 296 -22.45 -19.08 14.82
CA ASP A 296 -21.49 -18.27 15.56
C ASP A 296 -20.06 -18.84 15.48
N ALA A 297 -19.10 -18.18 16.12
CA ALA A 297 -17.69 -18.61 16.15
C ALA A 297 -17.46 -19.99 16.79
N ASN A 298 -18.44 -20.52 17.54
CA ASN A 298 -18.42 -21.84 18.18
C ASN A 298 -19.24 -22.87 17.35
N ASN A 299 -19.62 -22.53 16.14
CA ASN A 299 -20.50 -23.33 15.27
C ASN A 299 -21.86 -23.63 15.89
N GLN A 300 -22.39 -22.71 16.75
CA GLN A 300 -23.74 -22.81 17.24
C GLN A 300 -24.72 -22.06 16.34
N PRO A 301 -25.91 -22.64 16.02
CA PRO A 301 -26.87 -21.97 15.17
C PRO A 301 -27.44 -20.72 15.85
N VAL A 302 -27.44 -19.62 15.08
CA VAL A 302 -27.92 -18.30 15.52
C VAL A 302 -29.45 -18.20 15.35
N PHE A 303 -29.97 -18.69 14.22
CA PHE A 303 -31.41 -18.72 14.02
C PHE A 303 -32.01 -19.91 14.78
N GLN A 304 -33.00 -19.64 15.63
CA GLN A 304 -33.67 -20.69 16.41
C GLN A 304 -34.34 -21.75 15.53
N GLN A 305 -34.85 -21.32 14.38
CA GLN A 305 -35.36 -22.15 13.33
C GLN A 305 -34.66 -21.77 12.04
N GLU A 306 -34.12 -22.75 11.36
CA GLU A 306 -33.52 -22.59 10.03
C GLU A 306 -34.53 -21.95 9.07
N MET A 307 -34.12 -20.90 8.35
CA MET A 307 -34.95 -20.27 7.35
C MET A 307 -35.03 -21.13 6.10
N SER A 308 -36.18 -21.20 5.45
CA SER A 308 -36.37 -21.99 4.22
C SER A 308 -37.33 -21.34 3.24
N LYS A 309 -37.09 -21.56 1.93
CA LYS A 309 -37.98 -21.19 0.83
C LYS A 309 -37.94 -22.27 -0.23
N LEU A 310 -39.08 -22.46 -0.93
CA LEU A 310 -39.16 -23.31 -2.09
C LEU A 310 -38.33 -22.73 -3.24
N LEU A 311 -37.62 -23.57 -4.00
CA LEU A 311 -36.78 -23.12 -5.11
C LEU A 311 -37.59 -22.37 -6.18
N VAL A 312 -38.83 -22.80 -6.42
CA VAL A 312 -39.75 -22.15 -7.38
C VAL A 312 -40.01 -20.68 -7.03
N GLU A 313 -40.05 -20.34 -5.74
CA GLU A 313 -40.25 -18.94 -5.28
C GLU A 313 -39.04 -18.06 -5.61
N ILE A 314 -37.84 -18.62 -5.47
CA ILE A 314 -36.57 -17.92 -5.74
C ILE A 314 -36.33 -17.76 -7.24
N ILE A 315 -36.52 -18.83 -8.02
CA ILE A 315 -36.28 -18.83 -9.49
C ILE A 315 -37.24 -17.86 -10.19
N ASN A 316 -38.43 -17.69 -9.69
CA ASN A 316 -39.45 -16.80 -10.27
C ASN A 316 -39.24 -15.31 -9.89
N GLU A 317 -38.24 -14.97 -9.10
CA GLU A 317 -37.93 -13.58 -8.73
C GLU A 317 -37.60 -12.68 -9.93
N SER A 318 -37.16 -13.26 -11.03
CA SER A 318 -36.69 -12.53 -12.23
C SER A 318 -37.80 -11.85 -13.06
N TYR A 319 -38.93 -11.51 -12.51
CA TYR A 319 -39.97 -10.83 -13.25
C TYR A 319 -39.72 -9.34 -13.41
N PRO A 320 -39.44 -8.80 -14.60
CA PRO A 320 -38.84 -7.47 -14.80
C PRO A 320 -39.72 -6.27 -14.43
N ARG A 321 -40.95 -6.47 -14.03
CA ARG A 321 -41.87 -5.40 -13.60
C ARG A 321 -42.07 -5.34 -12.11
N LEU A 322 -41.34 -6.14 -11.35
CA LEU A 322 -41.52 -6.30 -9.92
C LEU A 322 -40.21 -6.06 -9.14
N ASP A 323 -39.51 -4.97 -9.46
CA ASP A 323 -38.19 -4.62 -8.89
C ASP A 323 -38.22 -4.59 -7.36
N ASN A 324 -39.38 -4.36 -6.77
CA ASN A 324 -39.56 -4.27 -5.31
C ASN A 324 -40.07 -5.59 -4.70
N VAL A 325 -40.33 -6.63 -5.48
CA VAL A 325 -40.82 -7.88 -4.96
C VAL A 325 -39.69 -8.74 -4.43
N LYS A 326 -39.78 -9.08 -3.15
CA LYS A 326 -38.74 -9.78 -2.40
C LYS A 326 -38.97 -11.29 -2.33
N PHE A 327 -39.34 -11.94 -3.44
CA PHE A 327 -39.68 -13.37 -3.46
C PHE A 327 -38.55 -14.26 -2.91
N GLY A 328 -37.34 -14.06 -3.41
CA GLY A 328 -36.19 -14.84 -3.02
C GLY A 328 -35.49 -14.35 -1.75
N MET A 329 -35.85 -13.18 -1.19
CA MET A 329 -35.14 -12.60 -0.08
C MET A 329 -35.45 -13.31 1.25
N PHE A 330 -34.40 -13.64 2.01
CA PHE A 330 -34.50 -14.04 3.41
C PHE A 330 -34.21 -12.83 4.30
N GLU A 331 -34.93 -12.69 5.38
CA GLU A 331 -34.73 -11.62 6.36
C GLU A 331 -34.92 -12.17 7.79
N ALA A 332 -34.01 -11.84 8.71
CA ALA A 332 -34.08 -12.23 10.10
C ALA A 332 -33.51 -11.15 11.02
N LEU A 333 -34.11 -10.99 12.18
CA LEU A 333 -33.57 -10.17 13.27
C LEU A 333 -32.54 -10.97 14.07
N VAL A 334 -31.32 -10.45 14.17
CA VAL A 334 -30.27 -11.00 15.03
C VAL A 334 -30.06 -10.06 16.21
N LYS A 335 -30.36 -10.53 17.39
CA LYS A 335 -30.26 -9.71 18.62
C LYS A 335 -28.82 -9.65 19.10
N ASN A 336 -28.34 -8.43 19.26
CA ASN A 336 -27.02 -8.10 19.80
C ASN A 336 -25.89 -9.01 19.29
N PRO A 337 -25.70 -9.15 17.94
CA PRO A 337 -24.59 -9.93 17.42
C PRO A 337 -23.26 -9.31 17.84
N ALA A 338 -22.21 -10.12 17.94
CA ALA A 338 -20.83 -9.63 18.03
C ALA A 338 -20.51 -8.86 16.74
N LYS A 339 -20.08 -7.59 16.87
CA LYS A 339 -19.81 -6.71 15.70
C LYS A 339 -18.45 -7.00 15.13
N TRP A 340 -18.34 -6.88 13.81
CA TRP A 340 -17.06 -6.91 13.13
C TRP A 340 -16.49 -5.49 13.05
N SER A 341 -15.21 -5.35 13.36
CA SER A 341 -14.40 -4.15 13.10
C SER A 341 -12.95 -4.55 12.85
N ASP A 342 -12.09 -3.58 12.48
CA ASP A 342 -10.66 -3.78 12.36
C ASP A 342 -9.96 -4.13 13.69
N GLU A 343 -10.58 -3.80 14.81
CA GLU A 343 -10.08 -4.08 16.15
C GLU A 343 -10.66 -5.37 16.76
N GLU A 344 -11.91 -5.67 16.44
CA GLU A 344 -12.68 -6.83 16.92
C GLU A 344 -13.31 -7.54 15.70
N PRO A 345 -12.55 -8.36 14.94
CA PRO A 345 -13.01 -9.00 13.72
C PRO A 345 -13.88 -10.24 14.00
N ASN A 346 -15.02 -10.03 14.67
CA ASN A 346 -15.95 -11.11 14.99
C ASN A 346 -16.68 -11.59 13.74
N LEU A 347 -16.53 -12.87 13.41
CA LEU A 347 -17.11 -13.49 12.23
C LEU A 347 -18.10 -14.59 12.60
N TYR A 348 -19.16 -14.65 11.83
CA TYR A 348 -20.13 -15.73 11.76
C TYR A 348 -19.93 -16.52 10.47
N THR A 349 -20.56 -17.68 10.37
CA THR A 349 -20.57 -18.48 9.14
C THR A 349 -22.00 -18.61 8.61
N LEU A 350 -22.25 -18.06 7.43
CA LEU A 350 -23.50 -18.28 6.71
C LEU A 350 -23.40 -19.60 5.94
N VAL A 351 -24.43 -20.43 6.08
CA VAL A 351 -24.56 -21.70 5.35
C VAL A 351 -25.88 -21.73 4.59
N LEU A 352 -25.80 -22.01 3.29
CA LEU A 352 -26.92 -22.21 2.38
C LEU A 352 -26.93 -23.67 1.95
N SER A 353 -28.02 -24.39 2.21
CA SER A 353 -28.19 -25.80 1.84
C SER A 353 -29.30 -25.94 0.82
N LEU A 354 -28.95 -26.44 -0.34
CA LEU A 354 -29.89 -26.77 -1.41
C LEU A 354 -30.33 -28.23 -1.25
N GLU A 355 -31.62 -28.45 -1.03
CA GLU A 355 -32.20 -29.78 -0.86
C GLU A 355 -33.18 -30.12 -2.00
N ASP A 356 -33.20 -31.38 -2.39
CA ASP A 356 -34.21 -31.87 -3.32
C ASP A 356 -35.55 -32.16 -2.60
N GLN A 357 -36.53 -32.65 -3.34
CA GLN A 357 -37.87 -32.98 -2.85
C GLN A 357 -37.88 -34.01 -1.69
N SER A 358 -36.88 -34.87 -1.62
CA SER A 358 -36.76 -35.86 -0.57
C SER A 358 -36.09 -35.32 0.71
N GLY A 359 -35.60 -34.07 0.69
CA GLY A 359 -34.82 -33.46 1.74
C GLY A 359 -33.33 -33.86 1.69
N LYS A 360 -32.88 -34.45 0.62
CA LYS A 360 -31.47 -34.80 0.42
C LYS A 360 -30.70 -33.56 -0.03
N ILE A 361 -29.63 -33.27 0.67
CA ILE A 361 -28.69 -32.18 0.31
C ILE A 361 -28.07 -32.46 -1.07
N GLN A 362 -28.22 -31.50 -1.97
CA GLN A 362 -27.62 -31.52 -3.31
C GLN A 362 -26.36 -30.62 -3.33
N GLU A 363 -26.39 -29.51 -2.60
CA GLU A 363 -25.29 -28.54 -2.51
C GLU A 363 -25.32 -27.79 -1.18
N VAL A 364 -24.15 -27.49 -0.65
CA VAL A 364 -23.97 -26.54 0.45
C VAL A 364 -22.97 -25.47 0.03
N LYS A 365 -23.29 -24.21 0.25
CA LYS A 365 -22.34 -23.09 0.11
C LYS A 365 -22.25 -22.32 1.42
N SER A 366 -21.11 -21.70 1.66
CA SER A 366 -20.86 -20.91 2.86
C SER A 366 -19.99 -19.71 2.58
N CYS A 367 -20.08 -18.71 3.47
CA CYS A 367 -19.13 -17.60 3.55
C CYS A 367 -19.06 -17.06 4.98
N ARG A 368 -18.02 -16.28 5.27
CA ARG A 368 -17.93 -15.53 6.52
C ARG A 368 -18.83 -14.30 6.49
N VAL A 369 -19.41 -13.96 7.63
CA VAL A 369 -20.30 -12.81 7.82
C VAL A 369 -19.83 -11.96 8.98
N GLY A 370 -19.59 -10.67 8.74
CA GLY A 370 -19.34 -9.68 9.78
C GLY A 370 -20.54 -8.75 9.94
N PHE A 371 -21.05 -8.62 11.15
CA PHE A 371 -22.11 -7.65 11.47
C PHE A 371 -21.49 -6.27 11.65
N ARG A 372 -21.69 -5.39 10.70
CA ARG A 372 -21.17 -4.02 10.73
C ARG A 372 -22.04 -3.03 9.99
N SER A 373 -21.87 -1.73 10.30
CA SER A 373 -22.25 -0.60 9.45
C SER A 373 -21.02 0.18 9.03
N VAL A 374 -21.07 0.76 7.86
CA VAL A 374 -20.10 1.76 7.36
C VAL A 374 -20.90 3.00 7.00
N GLU A 375 -20.54 4.13 7.60
CA GLU A 375 -21.30 5.37 7.45
C GLU A 375 -20.37 6.54 7.14
N PHE A 376 -20.76 7.34 6.16
CA PHE A 376 -20.15 8.60 5.81
C PHE A 376 -21.20 9.69 6.02
N LEU A 377 -21.23 10.26 7.23
CA LEU A 377 -22.24 11.24 7.56
C LEU A 377 -21.88 12.59 6.95
N GLU A 378 -22.66 13.06 5.99
CA GLU A 378 -22.54 14.42 5.44
C GLU A 378 -22.56 15.51 6.53
N THR A 379 -23.28 15.29 7.62
CA THR A 379 -23.35 16.21 8.75
C THR A 379 -22.06 16.26 9.57
N ASN A 380 -21.37 15.12 9.76
CA ASN A 380 -20.18 15.00 10.58
C ASN A 380 -18.89 14.83 9.77
N SER A 381 -19.00 14.57 8.46
CA SER A 381 -17.87 14.46 7.54
C SER A 381 -16.81 13.42 7.99
N LYS A 382 -17.22 12.36 8.68
CA LYS A 382 -16.35 11.33 9.25
C LYS A 382 -16.69 9.97 8.70
N LEU A 383 -15.73 9.07 8.74
CA LEU A 383 -15.95 7.64 8.57
C LEU A 383 -16.34 7.04 9.92
N LEU A 384 -17.50 6.39 9.96
CA LEU A 384 -17.93 5.64 11.14
C LEU A 384 -18.02 4.14 10.80
N ILE A 385 -17.47 3.32 11.68
CA ILE A 385 -17.71 1.88 11.69
C ILE A 385 -18.45 1.56 12.99
N ASN A 386 -19.63 0.98 12.86
CA ASN A 386 -20.54 0.71 13.98
C ASN A 386 -20.78 1.95 14.88
N GLY A 387 -20.97 3.11 14.25
CA GLY A 387 -21.18 4.39 14.93
C GLY A 387 -19.94 4.98 15.61
N LYS A 388 -18.75 4.40 15.41
CA LYS A 388 -17.50 4.87 16.01
C LYS A 388 -16.61 5.50 14.95
N VAL A 389 -16.03 6.67 15.26
CA VAL A 389 -15.06 7.33 14.39
C VAL A 389 -13.85 6.42 14.19
N THR A 390 -13.57 6.11 12.95
CA THR A 390 -12.45 5.24 12.55
C THR A 390 -11.55 5.99 11.60
N TYR A 391 -10.23 5.98 11.89
CA TYR A 391 -9.21 6.51 11.01
C TYR A 391 -8.61 5.39 10.16
N LEU A 392 -8.27 5.70 8.91
CA LEU A 392 -7.63 4.78 7.98
C LEU A 392 -6.11 4.94 8.04
N TYR A 393 -5.45 4.14 8.88
CA TYR A 393 -3.99 4.00 8.95
C TYR A 393 -3.54 3.07 7.83
N GLY A 394 -3.49 3.61 6.61
CA GLY A 394 -3.49 2.82 5.40
C GLY A 394 -2.15 2.77 4.67
N VAL A 395 -2.06 1.78 3.78
CA VAL A 395 -0.98 1.63 2.81
C VAL A 395 -1.54 1.12 1.48
N ASN A 396 -0.90 1.53 0.38
CA ASN A 396 -1.14 1.00 -0.96
C ASN A 396 -0.37 -0.30 -1.14
N ARG A 397 -0.99 -1.33 -1.71
CA ARG A 397 -0.37 -2.65 -1.89
C ARG A 397 -0.52 -3.17 -3.30
N HIS A 398 0.61 -3.44 -3.94
CA HIS A 398 0.70 -4.24 -5.16
C HIS A 398 0.90 -5.72 -4.85
N ASP A 399 0.42 -6.61 -5.73
CA ASP A 399 0.83 -8.02 -5.76
C ASP A 399 2.27 -8.10 -6.28
N HIS A 400 3.24 -8.31 -5.38
CA HIS A 400 4.67 -8.37 -5.72
C HIS A 400 5.47 -9.33 -4.83
N ASP A 401 6.29 -10.15 -5.49
CA ASP A 401 7.32 -10.98 -4.86
C ASP A 401 8.58 -10.96 -5.74
N PRO A 402 9.79 -10.76 -5.17
CA PRO A 402 11.01 -10.59 -5.97
C PRO A 402 11.43 -11.82 -6.78
N ALA A 403 10.93 -13.01 -6.43
CA ALA A 403 11.21 -14.26 -7.13
C ALA A 403 10.09 -14.68 -8.10
N LYS A 404 8.85 -14.27 -7.83
CA LYS A 404 7.65 -14.76 -8.51
C LYS A 404 6.95 -13.70 -9.36
N GLY A 405 7.36 -12.42 -9.25
CA GLY A 405 6.67 -11.31 -9.90
C GLY A 405 5.28 -11.07 -9.30
N LYS A 406 4.22 -11.19 -10.12
CA LYS A 406 2.83 -11.00 -9.70
C LYS A 406 2.11 -12.30 -9.29
N ALA A 407 2.76 -13.46 -9.44
CA ALA A 407 2.15 -14.77 -9.18
C ALA A 407 2.36 -15.18 -7.70
N LEU A 408 1.62 -14.56 -6.80
CA LEU A 408 1.73 -14.79 -5.36
C LEU A 408 1.11 -16.12 -4.92
N SER A 409 1.73 -16.76 -3.95
CA SER A 409 1.11 -17.85 -3.20
C SER A 409 0.27 -17.31 -2.03
N ARG A 410 -0.63 -18.14 -1.49
CA ARG A 410 -1.40 -17.81 -0.28
C ARG A 410 -0.51 -17.45 0.90
N GLU A 411 0.69 -18.05 1.01
CA GLU A 411 1.63 -17.73 2.08
C GLU A 411 2.27 -16.36 1.91
N ASP A 412 2.55 -15.93 0.68
CA ASP A 412 3.06 -14.58 0.40
C ASP A 412 2.00 -13.52 0.81
N ILE A 413 0.74 -13.76 0.44
CA ILE A 413 -0.38 -12.88 0.80
C ILE A 413 -0.56 -12.83 2.32
N ARG A 414 -0.53 -13.99 2.99
CA ARG A 414 -0.65 -14.05 4.46
C ARG A 414 0.49 -13.30 5.16
N ARG A 415 1.72 -13.45 4.68
CA ARG A 415 2.89 -12.74 5.21
C ARG A 415 2.69 -11.23 5.14
N ASP A 416 2.19 -10.71 4.01
CA ASP A 416 1.97 -9.28 3.79
C ASP A 416 0.92 -8.72 4.75
N VAL A 417 -0.26 -9.32 4.78
CA VAL A 417 -1.37 -8.84 5.65
C VAL A 417 -0.98 -8.93 7.13
N LYS A 418 -0.32 -10.04 7.52
CA LYS A 418 0.18 -10.23 8.88
C LYS A 418 1.19 -9.16 9.27
N GLN A 419 2.16 -8.86 8.40
CA GLN A 419 3.19 -7.85 8.65
C GLN A 419 2.57 -6.47 8.84
N LEU A 420 1.66 -6.07 7.96
CA LEU A 420 0.96 -4.78 8.09
C LEU A 420 0.23 -4.67 9.43
N LYS A 421 -0.48 -5.70 9.84
CA LYS A 421 -1.16 -5.73 11.13
C LYS A 421 -0.19 -5.59 12.31
N GLN A 422 0.99 -6.25 12.25
CA GLN A 422 2.04 -6.15 13.27
C GLN A 422 2.68 -4.76 13.37
N PHE A 423 2.58 -3.96 12.31
CA PHE A 423 3.04 -2.59 12.27
C PHE A 423 1.93 -1.55 12.40
N ASN A 424 0.79 -1.93 13.02
CA ASN A 424 -0.34 -1.06 13.36
C ASN A 424 -1.10 -0.46 12.16
N PHE A 425 -0.94 -0.99 10.95
CA PHE A 425 -1.82 -0.65 9.85
C PHE A 425 -3.20 -1.31 10.06
N ASN A 426 -4.25 -0.59 9.73
CA ASN A 426 -5.61 -1.10 9.75
C ASN A 426 -6.32 -1.06 8.40
N CYS A 427 -5.67 -0.48 7.37
CA CYS A 427 -6.28 -0.30 6.06
C CYS A 427 -5.30 -0.64 4.93
N ILE A 428 -5.82 -1.31 3.89
CA ILE A 428 -5.10 -1.57 2.63
C ILE A 428 -5.97 -1.06 1.48
N ARG A 429 -5.38 -0.22 0.60
CA ARG A 429 -5.94 0.02 -0.73
C ARG A 429 -5.32 -0.98 -1.70
N THR A 430 -6.17 -1.72 -2.42
CA THR A 430 -5.73 -2.72 -3.40
C THR A 430 -5.27 -2.04 -4.68
N SER A 431 -4.19 -1.29 -4.60
CA SER A 431 -3.66 -0.51 -5.72
C SER A 431 -3.01 -1.41 -6.77
N HIS A 432 -3.44 -1.38 -8.03
CA HIS A 432 -4.64 -0.66 -8.51
C HIS A 432 -5.53 -1.68 -9.22
N TYR A 433 -5.89 -2.76 -8.52
CA TYR A 433 -6.69 -3.88 -9.03
C TYR A 433 -7.17 -4.79 -7.90
N PRO A 434 -8.28 -5.53 -8.09
CA PRO A 434 -8.77 -6.49 -7.11
C PRO A 434 -7.74 -7.59 -6.85
N ASN A 435 -7.50 -7.90 -5.57
CA ASN A 435 -6.54 -8.92 -5.16
C ASN A 435 -7.10 -10.35 -5.32
N ASP A 436 -6.28 -11.36 -5.00
CA ASP A 436 -6.74 -12.76 -4.91
C ASP A 436 -7.84 -12.89 -3.84
N PRO A 437 -8.90 -13.69 -4.03
CA PRO A 437 -9.98 -13.85 -3.05
C PRO A 437 -9.48 -14.21 -1.63
N TYR A 438 -8.40 -14.95 -1.51
CA TYR A 438 -7.82 -15.30 -0.22
C TYR A 438 -7.30 -14.09 0.57
N PHE A 439 -6.93 -13.01 -0.10
CA PHE A 439 -6.56 -11.75 0.54
C PHE A 439 -7.72 -11.17 1.35
N TYR A 440 -8.93 -11.18 0.81
CA TYR A 440 -10.12 -10.67 1.50
C TYR A 440 -10.52 -11.56 2.67
N ASP A 441 -10.42 -12.90 2.52
CA ASP A 441 -10.62 -13.84 3.62
C ASP A 441 -9.71 -13.51 4.80
N LEU A 442 -8.42 -13.23 4.54
CA LEU A 442 -7.46 -12.81 5.58
C LEU A 442 -7.78 -11.44 6.18
N CYS A 443 -8.21 -10.49 5.36
CA CYS A 443 -8.62 -9.16 5.83
C CYS A 443 -9.85 -9.25 6.74
N ASP A 444 -10.82 -10.10 6.40
CA ASP A 444 -11.98 -10.38 7.24
C ASP A 444 -11.57 -10.99 8.60
N GLU A 445 -10.64 -11.96 8.57
CA GLU A 445 -10.19 -12.70 9.76
C GLU A 445 -9.27 -11.84 10.67
N TYR A 446 -8.37 -11.03 10.08
CA TYR A 446 -7.38 -10.26 10.85
C TYR A 446 -7.88 -8.87 11.24
N GLY A 447 -9.04 -8.46 10.72
CA GLY A 447 -9.56 -7.11 10.92
C GLY A 447 -8.75 -6.07 10.15
N MET A 448 -8.63 -6.21 8.84
CA MET A 448 -8.00 -5.24 7.96
C MET A 448 -9.06 -4.61 7.07
N LEU A 449 -9.22 -3.30 7.15
CA LEU A 449 -10.13 -2.54 6.28
C LEU A 449 -9.58 -2.51 4.86
N VAL A 450 -10.45 -2.64 3.88
CA VAL A 450 -10.06 -2.69 2.47
C VAL A 450 -10.77 -1.61 1.67
N ILE A 451 -9.99 -0.85 0.91
CA ILE A 451 -10.45 -0.03 -0.22
C ILE A 451 -10.21 -0.88 -1.45
N ASP A 452 -11.27 -1.50 -1.97
CA ASP A 452 -11.18 -2.42 -3.10
C ASP A 452 -11.29 -1.64 -4.41
N GLU A 453 -10.26 -1.77 -5.26
CA GLU A 453 -10.11 -0.93 -6.44
C GLU A 453 -10.22 -1.72 -7.74
N ALA A 454 -11.03 -1.21 -8.66
CA ALA A 454 -11.21 -1.79 -9.99
C ALA A 454 -9.90 -1.72 -10.79
N ASN A 455 -9.62 -2.75 -11.58
CA ASN A 455 -8.45 -2.87 -12.43
C ASN A 455 -8.51 -1.87 -13.60
N TYR A 456 -8.37 -0.58 -13.29
CA TYR A 456 -8.53 0.49 -14.25
C TYR A 456 -7.55 1.64 -13.97
N GLU A 457 -6.62 1.83 -14.90
CA GLU A 457 -5.71 2.96 -14.96
C GLU A 457 -5.32 3.27 -16.40
N THR A 458 -5.36 4.56 -16.77
CA THR A 458 -5.00 5.03 -18.13
C THR A 458 -4.02 6.20 -18.05
N HIS A 459 -3.05 6.15 -17.14
CA HIS A 459 -2.16 7.26 -16.79
C HIS A 459 -1.52 7.89 -18.03
N GLY A 460 -1.00 7.08 -18.95
CA GLY A 460 -0.30 7.56 -20.15
C GLY A 460 -1.16 8.26 -21.20
N ILE A 461 -2.50 8.18 -21.11
CA ILE A 461 -3.45 8.85 -22.03
C ILE A 461 -4.59 9.58 -21.29
N GLY A 462 -4.54 9.60 -19.96
CA GLY A 462 -5.49 10.35 -19.13
C GLY A 462 -6.94 9.98 -19.40
N SER A 463 -7.78 10.99 -19.58
CA SER A 463 -9.24 10.85 -19.71
C SER A 463 -9.73 10.37 -21.08
N LEU A 464 -8.84 10.03 -22.01
CA LEU A 464 -9.22 9.72 -23.40
C LEU A 464 -10.29 8.63 -23.47
N LEU A 465 -10.06 7.48 -22.83
CA LEU A 465 -10.98 6.34 -22.87
C LEU A 465 -12.22 6.53 -22.00
N GLY A 466 -12.10 7.29 -20.91
CA GLY A 466 -13.24 7.64 -20.06
C GLY A 466 -14.31 8.46 -20.79
N ASN A 467 -13.94 9.11 -21.89
CA ASN A 467 -14.82 9.93 -22.75
C ASN A 467 -15.18 9.24 -24.08
N ASP A 468 -14.77 7.99 -24.30
CA ASP A 468 -15.10 7.23 -25.52
C ASP A 468 -16.11 6.12 -25.22
N ALA A 469 -17.32 6.25 -25.79
CA ALA A 469 -18.43 5.32 -25.56
C ALA A 469 -18.13 3.87 -26.02
N ARG A 470 -17.18 3.67 -26.92
CA ARG A 470 -16.77 2.32 -27.37
C ARG A 470 -16.17 1.49 -26.21
N TRP A 471 -15.63 2.16 -25.20
CA TRP A 471 -14.99 1.55 -24.04
C TRP A 471 -15.94 1.31 -22.85
N THR A 472 -17.20 1.75 -22.94
CA THR A 472 -18.13 1.65 -21.81
C THR A 472 -18.26 0.22 -21.28
N ALA A 473 -18.33 -0.79 -22.16
CA ALA A 473 -18.41 -2.18 -21.75
C ALA A 473 -17.20 -2.61 -20.91
N ALA A 474 -15.98 -2.27 -21.36
CA ALA A 474 -14.74 -2.60 -20.65
C ALA A 474 -14.63 -1.93 -19.27
N PHE A 475 -15.08 -0.67 -19.14
CA PHE A 475 -15.17 0.04 -17.87
C PHE A 475 -16.15 -0.62 -16.89
N MET A 476 -17.36 -0.89 -17.36
CA MET A 476 -18.42 -1.49 -16.55
C MET A 476 -18.06 -2.89 -16.09
N GLU A 477 -17.49 -3.72 -16.96
CA GLU A 477 -17.07 -5.09 -16.62
C GLU A 477 -16.08 -5.10 -15.46
N ARG A 478 -15.07 -4.22 -15.46
CA ARG A 478 -14.04 -4.16 -14.41
C ARG A 478 -14.64 -3.85 -13.04
N THR A 479 -15.52 -2.87 -12.97
CA THR A 479 -16.19 -2.49 -11.72
C THR A 479 -17.23 -3.51 -11.28
N ASN A 480 -18.12 -3.90 -12.20
CA ASN A 480 -19.22 -4.80 -11.85
C ASN A 480 -18.70 -6.16 -11.37
N ARG A 481 -17.68 -6.72 -12.06
CA ARG A 481 -17.12 -8.03 -11.68
C ARG A 481 -16.40 -7.97 -10.35
N MET A 482 -15.69 -6.89 -10.03
CA MET A 482 -15.09 -6.67 -8.72
C MET A 482 -16.15 -6.68 -7.64
N VAL A 483 -17.15 -5.82 -7.74
CA VAL A 483 -18.21 -5.69 -6.74
C VAL A 483 -19.02 -6.99 -6.59
N LEU A 484 -19.37 -7.65 -7.70
CA LEU A 484 -20.10 -8.92 -7.67
C LEU A 484 -19.31 -10.05 -7.02
N ARG A 485 -17.96 -10.06 -7.16
CA ARG A 485 -17.10 -11.05 -6.53
C ARG A 485 -16.94 -10.79 -5.03
N ASP A 486 -16.69 -9.52 -4.65
CA ASP A 486 -16.18 -9.17 -3.33
C ASP A 486 -17.23 -8.60 -2.37
N LYS A 487 -18.49 -8.47 -2.82
CA LYS A 487 -19.62 -7.89 -2.09
C LYS A 487 -19.90 -8.50 -0.71
N ASN A 488 -19.49 -9.75 -0.49
CA ASN A 488 -19.74 -10.49 0.75
C ASN A 488 -18.59 -10.41 1.77
N HIS A 489 -17.56 -9.57 1.54
CA HIS A 489 -16.47 -9.38 2.50
C HIS A 489 -16.75 -8.19 3.44
N PRO A 490 -16.84 -8.41 4.77
CA PRO A 490 -17.04 -7.31 5.72
C PRO A 490 -15.85 -6.35 5.78
N SER A 491 -14.64 -6.80 5.43
CA SER A 491 -13.43 -5.96 5.38
C SER A 491 -13.48 -4.90 4.28
N VAL A 492 -14.16 -5.15 3.17
CA VAL A 492 -14.34 -4.15 2.11
C VAL A 492 -15.27 -3.06 2.59
N ILE A 493 -14.76 -1.84 2.76
CA ILE A 493 -15.50 -0.70 3.31
C ILE A 493 -15.70 0.43 2.31
N ILE A 494 -14.95 0.45 1.22
CA ILE A 494 -14.99 1.47 0.16
C ILE A 494 -14.80 0.76 -1.18
N TRP A 495 -15.63 1.11 -2.17
CA TRP A 495 -15.44 0.74 -3.57
C TRP A 495 -14.68 1.85 -4.29
N SER A 496 -13.54 1.53 -4.90
CA SER A 496 -12.75 2.48 -5.69
C SER A 496 -12.85 2.16 -7.17
N LEU A 497 -13.13 3.18 -7.98
CA LEU A 497 -13.38 2.99 -9.41
C LEU A 497 -12.11 2.82 -10.25
N GLY A 498 -10.93 3.08 -9.67
CA GLY A 498 -9.65 2.98 -10.36
C GLY A 498 -8.68 4.09 -9.96
N ASN A 499 -7.58 4.20 -10.72
CA ASN A 499 -6.47 5.10 -10.46
C ASN A 499 -6.24 6.03 -11.65
N GLU A 500 -5.47 7.08 -11.48
CA GLU A 500 -4.85 8.08 -12.38
C GLU A 500 -5.27 8.02 -13.88
N ALA A 501 -6.58 8.04 -14.14
CA ALA A 501 -7.15 7.83 -15.47
C ALA A 501 -8.00 9.01 -15.97
N GLY A 502 -7.95 10.14 -15.27
CA GLY A 502 -8.80 11.27 -15.57
C GLY A 502 -10.28 10.98 -15.33
N ARG A 503 -11.17 11.71 -15.96
CA ARG A 503 -12.61 11.57 -15.73
C ARG A 503 -13.42 11.63 -17.04
N GLY A 504 -14.56 10.96 -17.04
CA GLY A 504 -15.48 10.97 -18.18
C GLY A 504 -16.81 10.32 -17.85
N PRO A 505 -17.74 10.26 -18.82
CA PRO A 505 -19.05 9.63 -18.65
C PRO A 505 -18.96 8.16 -18.22
N ASN A 506 -17.95 7.42 -18.68
CA ASN A 506 -17.77 6.02 -18.30
C ASN A 506 -17.55 5.87 -16.79
N ASN A 507 -16.76 6.78 -16.16
CA ASN A 507 -16.54 6.79 -14.71
C ASN A 507 -17.83 7.09 -13.93
N ALA A 508 -18.64 8.02 -14.42
CA ALA A 508 -19.96 8.32 -13.82
C ALA A 508 -20.91 7.13 -13.92
N ALA A 509 -20.88 6.37 -15.04
CA ALA A 509 -21.68 5.16 -15.20
C ALA A 509 -21.25 4.06 -14.22
N MET A 510 -19.94 3.84 -14.03
CA MET A 510 -19.41 2.91 -13.02
C MET A 510 -19.94 3.25 -11.62
N ALA A 511 -19.80 4.51 -11.22
CA ALA A 511 -20.27 4.99 -9.90
C ALA A 511 -21.78 4.80 -9.73
N ALA A 512 -22.57 5.19 -10.73
CA ALA A 512 -24.03 5.05 -10.69
C ALA A 512 -24.47 3.61 -10.49
N TRP A 513 -23.81 2.67 -11.17
CA TRP A 513 -24.12 1.25 -11.00
C TRP A 513 -23.76 0.74 -9.61
N VAL A 514 -22.61 1.16 -9.06
CA VAL A 514 -22.21 0.76 -7.69
C VAL A 514 -23.19 1.29 -6.66
N HIS A 515 -23.59 2.57 -6.75
CA HIS A 515 -24.57 3.16 -5.83
C HIS A 515 -25.94 2.48 -5.89
N ASP A 516 -26.37 2.02 -7.08
CA ASP A 516 -27.63 1.28 -7.23
C ASP A 516 -27.53 -0.15 -6.65
N PHE A 517 -26.40 -0.82 -6.88
CA PHE A 517 -26.20 -2.20 -6.47
C PHE A 517 -25.90 -2.36 -4.97
N ASP A 518 -25.02 -1.53 -4.43
CA ASP A 518 -24.56 -1.61 -3.04
C ASP A 518 -24.57 -0.26 -2.30
N ILE A 519 -25.66 0.03 -1.65
CA ILE A 519 -25.86 1.25 -0.86
C ILE A 519 -25.11 1.24 0.50
N THR A 520 -24.41 0.14 0.83
CA THR A 520 -23.79 -0.04 2.15
C THR A 520 -22.34 0.43 2.20
N ARG A 521 -21.76 0.77 1.05
CA ARG A 521 -20.37 1.20 0.93
C ARG A 521 -20.27 2.43 0.02
N PRO A 522 -19.46 3.43 0.39
CA PRO A 522 -19.24 4.61 -0.44
C PRO A 522 -18.35 4.32 -1.65
N VAL A 523 -18.43 5.22 -2.62
CA VAL A 523 -17.64 5.21 -3.85
C VAL A 523 -16.49 6.22 -3.73
N HIS A 524 -15.29 5.77 -4.04
CA HIS A 524 -14.07 6.54 -4.15
C HIS A 524 -13.55 6.57 -5.58
N TYR A 525 -13.02 7.71 -6.01
CA TYR A 525 -12.25 7.86 -7.25
C TYR A 525 -11.46 9.16 -7.20
N GLU A 526 -10.12 9.08 -7.09
CA GLU A 526 -9.26 10.27 -6.95
C GLU A 526 -9.35 11.22 -8.15
N PRO A 527 -9.35 10.74 -9.41
CA PRO A 527 -9.42 11.65 -10.55
C PRO A 527 -10.75 12.39 -10.74
N ALA A 528 -11.73 12.16 -9.88
CA ALA A 528 -13.01 12.90 -9.89
C ALA A 528 -12.88 14.36 -9.44
N GLN A 529 -11.67 14.91 -9.43
CA GLN A 529 -11.36 16.26 -8.95
C GLN A 529 -11.97 17.34 -9.84
N GLY A 530 -12.62 18.32 -9.21
CA GLY A 530 -13.15 19.52 -9.83
C GLY A 530 -14.24 19.27 -10.88
N SER A 531 -14.94 20.31 -11.27
CA SER A 531 -15.91 20.31 -12.37
C SER A 531 -15.84 21.63 -13.12
N PRO A 532 -15.62 21.65 -14.44
CA PRO A 532 -15.56 22.88 -15.21
C PRO A 532 -16.88 23.64 -15.25
N ASN A 533 -17.97 23.00 -14.82
CA ASN A 533 -19.31 23.59 -14.78
C ASN A 533 -19.68 24.17 -13.40
N LEU A 534 -18.78 24.09 -12.42
CA LEU A 534 -19.02 24.61 -11.09
C LEU A 534 -18.39 25.99 -10.91
N GLU A 535 -19.10 26.87 -10.19
CA GLU A 535 -18.58 28.18 -9.85
C GLU A 535 -17.27 28.09 -9.07
N GLY A 536 -16.26 28.88 -9.46
CA GLY A 536 -14.94 28.88 -8.86
C GLY A 536 -13.95 27.87 -9.45
N TYR A 537 -14.32 27.10 -10.47
CA TYR A 537 -13.37 26.25 -11.18
C TYR A 537 -12.32 27.07 -11.92
N ILE A 538 -11.05 26.75 -11.69
CA ILE A 538 -9.90 27.32 -12.39
C ILE A 538 -9.26 26.21 -13.21
N ALA A 539 -9.37 26.32 -14.54
CA ALA A 539 -8.83 25.32 -15.43
C ALA A 539 -7.30 25.36 -15.47
N PRO A 540 -6.63 24.22 -15.76
CA PRO A 540 -5.22 24.21 -16.07
C PRO A 540 -4.91 25.19 -17.22
N GLY A 541 -3.98 26.13 -16.99
CA GLY A 541 -3.63 27.19 -17.93
C GLY A 541 -4.32 28.54 -17.70
N ASP A 542 -5.32 28.63 -16.85
CA ASP A 542 -5.93 29.89 -16.44
C ASP A 542 -4.99 30.70 -15.55
N PRO A 543 -5.06 32.05 -15.58
CA PRO A 543 -4.16 32.92 -14.81
C PRO A 543 -4.19 32.70 -13.29
N GLY A 544 -5.28 32.19 -12.76
CA GLY A 544 -5.44 31.85 -11.34
C GLY A 544 -5.07 30.42 -10.99
N TYR A 545 -4.67 29.60 -11.97
CA TYR A 545 -4.32 28.20 -11.72
C TYR A 545 -3.02 28.09 -10.91
N PRO A 546 -2.98 27.29 -9.83
CA PRO A 546 -1.78 27.16 -9.00
C PRO A 546 -0.57 26.75 -9.82
N SER A 547 0.57 27.39 -9.58
CA SER A 547 1.81 27.13 -10.27
C SER A 547 2.25 25.68 -10.08
N LEU A 548 2.71 25.03 -11.17
CA LEU A 548 3.33 23.69 -11.13
C LEU A 548 4.54 23.59 -10.16
N LYS A 549 5.09 24.70 -9.70
CA LYS A 549 6.17 24.74 -8.72
C LYS A 549 5.71 24.40 -7.31
N ASP A 550 4.46 24.63 -7.01
CA ASP A 550 3.82 24.22 -5.78
C ASP A 550 3.01 22.97 -6.07
N HIS A 551 3.23 21.88 -5.34
CA HIS A 551 2.42 20.67 -5.48
C HIS A 551 0.92 20.89 -5.21
N SER A 552 0.53 22.10 -4.84
CA SER A 552 -0.84 22.60 -4.76
C SER A 552 -1.65 22.50 -6.08
N HIS A 553 -1.00 22.31 -7.23
CA HIS A 553 -1.70 22.07 -8.50
C HIS A 553 -2.57 20.79 -8.50
N ARG A 554 -2.31 19.87 -7.58
CA ARG A 554 -3.14 18.67 -7.37
C ARG A 554 -4.37 18.94 -6.52
N ILE A 555 -4.47 20.11 -5.91
CA ILE A 555 -5.65 20.57 -5.22
C ILE A 555 -6.38 21.51 -6.16
N GLN A 556 -7.13 20.93 -7.03
CA GLN A 556 -8.08 21.76 -7.74
C GLN A 556 -9.22 22.05 -6.79
N ILE A 557 -9.36 23.30 -6.53
CA ILE A 557 -10.53 23.88 -5.92
C ILE A 557 -11.47 24.07 -7.10
N PRO A 558 -12.45 23.37 -7.23
CA PRO A 558 -13.73 23.31 -6.57
C PRO A 558 -14.22 21.87 -6.37
N LEU A 559 -15.48 21.76 -5.96
CA LEU A 559 -16.16 20.51 -5.67
C LEU A 559 -15.77 19.36 -6.60
N ASP A 560 -15.35 18.27 -6.00
CA ASP A 560 -15.20 17.00 -6.71
C ASP A 560 -16.55 16.53 -7.25
N GLN A 561 -16.55 15.68 -8.27
CA GLN A 561 -17.77 15.19 -8.89
C GLN A 561 -18.74 14.59 -7.86
N TYR A 562 -20.03 14.81 -8.06
CA TYR A 562 -21.07 14.33 -7.14
C TYR A 562 -21.26 12.82 -7.11
N TYR A 563 -20.70 12.10 -8.08
CA TYR A 563 -20.78 10.65 -8.12
C TYR A 563 -19.76 9.95 -7.21
N VAL A 564 -18.89 10.69 -6.50
CA VAL A 564 -18.01 10.16 -5.47
C VAL A 564 -18.41 10.65 -4.08
N ASP A 565 -18.26 9.79 -3.08
CA ASP A 565 -18.67 10.08 -1.71
C ASP A 565 -17.52 10.60 -0.84
N ILE A 566 -16.30 10.57 -1.36
CA ILE A 566 -15.06 10.94 -0.66
C ILE A 566 -14.26 11.90 -1.53
N VAL A 567 -13.79 12.99 -0.92
CA VAL A 567 -12.83 13.91 -1.54
C VAL A 567 -11.44 13.34 -1.37
N SER A 568 -10.78 12.98 -2.47
CA SER A 568 -9.49 12.30 -2.43
C SER A 568 -8.40 13.11 -3.08
N ARG A 569 -7.16 12.98 -2.56
CA ARG A 569 -5.96 13.64 -3.12
C ARG A 569 -4.74 12.72 -3.03
N MET A 570 -3.82 12.91 -3.98
CA MET A 570 -2.52 12.27 -4.00
C MET A 570 -1.41 13.26 -3.67
N TYR A 571 -0.45 12.82 -2.89
CA TYR A 571 0.81 13.53 -2.54
C TYR A 571 0.62 14.99 -2.13
N PRO A 572 -0.34 15.31 -1.24
CA PRO A 572 -0.55 16.67 -0.79
C PRO A 572 0.62 17.15 0.06
N ALA A 573 0.96 18.44 -0.04
CA ALA A 573 1.80 19.08 0.98
C ALA A 573 0.99 19.25 2.27
N LEU A 574 1.64 19.37 3.43
CA LEU A 574 0.94 19.52 4.71
C LEU A 574 -0.06 20.69 4.71
N TYR A 575 0.32 21.85 4.16
CA TYR A 575 -0.59 23.02 4.07
C TYR A 575 -1.79 22.80 3.14
N THR A 576 -1.75 21.79 2.31
CA THR A 576 -2.80 21.48 1.33
C THR A 576 -4.13 21.13 1.98
N ALA A 577 -4.10 20.36 3.06
CA ALA A 577 -5.31 20.01 3.80
C ALA A 577 -6.02 21.28 4.32
N ASP A 578 -5.26 22.24 4.83
CA ASP A 578 -5.82 23.49 5.33
C ASP A 578 -6.55 24.26 4.23
N LEU A 579 -5.90 24.40 3.06
CA LEU A 579 -6.52 25.04 1.89
C LEU A 579 -7.80 24.31 1.44
N LEU A 580 -7.77 22.97 1.39
CA LEU A 580 -8.91 22.16 0.96
C LEU A 580 -10.08 22.22 1.96
N LEU A 581 -9.79 22.27 3.27
CA LEU A 581 -10.78 22.27 4.33
C LEU A 581 -11.34 23.67 4.64
N GLU A 582 -10.58 24.73 4.35
CA GLU A 582 -11.00 26.12 4.55
C GLU A 582 -11.95 26.63 3.46
N GLN A 583 -12.17 25.87 2.39
CA GLN A 583 -13.05 26.25 1.30
C GLN A 583 -14.51 26.37 1.76
N LYS A 584 -15.08 27.51 1.47
CA LYS A 584 -16.49 27.81 1.76
C LYS A 584 -17.45 27.34 0.65
N ASN A 585 -17.14 26.24 -0.01
CA ASN A 585 -17.91 25.68 -1.12
C ASN A 585 -19.09 24.81 -0.67
N GLY A 586 -19.25 24.58 0.64
CA GLY A 586 -20.32 23.76 1.20
C GLY A 586 -20.10 22.23 1.10
N ASP A 587 -18.98 21.78 0.55
CA ASP A 587 -18.64 20.35 0.51
C ASP A 587 -18.36 19.83 1.91
N ARG A 588 -19.09 18.81 2.32
CA ARG A 588 -18.98 18.21 3.64
C ARG A 588 -18.52 16.77 3.60
N ARG A 589 -18.22 16.26 2.41
CA ARG A 589 -17.69 14.91 2.26
C ARG A 589 -16.37 14.75 3.03
N PRO A 590 -16.08 13.55 3.57
CA PRO A 590 -14.78 13.28 4.20
C PRO A 590 -13.63 13.46 3.21
N VAL A 591 -12.46 13.80 3.73
CA VAL A 591 -11.23 14.00 2.96
C VAL A 591 -10.25 12.87 3.26
N PHE A 592 -9.69 12.30 2.20
CA PHE A 592 -8.80 11.14 2.25
C PHE A 592 -7.57 11.35 1.36
N TYR A 593 -6.41 10.94 1.86
CA TYR A 593 -5.18 10.89 1.07
C TYR A 593 -4.97 9.47 0.53
N CYS A 594 -5.50 9.18 -0.67
CA CYS A 594 -5.38 7.84 -1.23
C CYS A 594 -3.93 7.44 -1.52
N GLU A 595 -3.05 8.44 -1.72
CA GLU A 595 -1.61 8.27 -1.77
C GLU A 595 -0.92 9.47 -1.11
N TYR A 596 -0.05 9.20 -0.15
CA TYR A 596 0.78 10.24 0.46
C TYR A 596 2.13 9.67 0.88
N SER A 597 3.08 10.56 1.22
CA SER A 597 4.41 10.19 1.70
C SER A 597 5.09 9.13 0.82
N HIS A 598 5.26 9.45 -0.48
CA HIS A 598 5.91 8.59 -1.46
C HIS A 598 7.25 8.06 -0.94
N SER A 599 7.34 6.75 -0.70
CA SER A 599 8.41 6.12 0.07
C SER A 599 9.64 5.77 -0.76
N MET A 600 9.92 6.55 -1.81
CA MET A 600 11.06 6.32 -2.70
C MET A 600 12.39 6.33 -1.95
N GLY A 601 13.11 5.22 -1.98
CA GLY A 601 14.35 5.04 -1.26
C GLY A 601 14.17 5.20 0.24
N ASN A 602 14.71 6.26 0.83
CA ASN A 602 14.58 6.58 2.27
C ASN A 602 13.76 7.85 2.54
N SER A 603 12.81 8.16 1.67
CA SER A 603 12.07 9.43 1.73
C SER A 603 11.02 9.51 2.81
N THR A 604 10.20 8.52 3.05
CA THR A 604 9.04 8.51 3.98
C THR A 604 9.21 9.44 5.19
N GLY A 605 8.88 10.71 5.07
CA GLY A 605 9.08 11.73 6.10
C GLY A 605 7.78 12.41 6.51
N ASN A 606 7.80 13.12 7.64
CA ASN A 606 6.69 13.91 8.20
C ASN A 606 5.41 13.10 8.48
N ILE A 607 5.52 11.80 8.72
CA ILE A 607 4.36 10.95 9.05
C ILE A 607 3.68 11.45 10.32
N GLN A 608 4.44 11.86 11.34
CA GLN A 608 3.89 12.41 12.59
C GLN A 608 3.08 13.68 12.30
N GLU A 609 3.64 14.62 11.54
CA GLU A 609 2.98 15.90 11.23
C GLU A 609 1.74 15.71 10.36
N PHE A 610 1.76 14.78 9.41
CA PHE A 610 0.55 14.41 8.65
C PHE A 610 -0.55 13.91 9.58
N TRP A 611 -0.21 13.04 10.53
CA TRP A 611 -1.21 12.45 11.44
C TRP A 611 -1.67 13.40 12.54
N ASP A 612 -0.82 14.33 13.00
CA ASP A 612 -1.24 15.43 13.87
C ASP A 612 -2.29 16.30 13.16
N GLN A 613 -2.08 16.61 11.89
CA GLN A 613 -3.04 17.33 11.07
C GLN A 613 -4.31 16.52 10.85
N ILE A 614 -4.22 15.26 10.41
CA ILE A 614 -5.38 14.38 10.15
C ILE A 614 -6.27 14.28 11.40
N ARG A 615 -5.68 14.04 12.57
CA ARG A 615 -6.41 13.93 13.83
C ARG A 615 -7.02 15.26 14.30
N SER A 616 -6.43 16.39 13.95
CA SER A 616 -6.90 17.72 14.34
C SER A 616 -8.03 18.25 13.47
N LYS A 617 -8.26 17.69 12.29
CA LYS A 617 -9.24 18.19 11.30
C LYS A 617 -10.47 17.29 11.24
N GLU A 618 -11.64 17.90 11.34
CA GLU A 618 -12.92 17.17 11.44
C GLU A 618 -13.19 16.26 10.23
N ARG A 619 -12.89 16.73 9.00
CA ARG A 619 -13.21 16.03 7.75
C ARG A 619 -12.13 15.02 7.31
N MET A 620 -10.95 15.03 7.93
CA MET A 620 -9.89 14.10 7.56
C MET A 620 -10.17 12.70 8.14
N ILE A 621 -10.10 11.67 7.29
CA ILE A 621 -10.34 10.27 7.71
C ILE A 621 -9.11 9.39 7.65
N GLY A 622 -7.98 9.90 7.15
CA GLY A 622 -6.73 9.14 7.06
C GLY A 622 -6.09 9.19 5.68
N GLY A 623 -5.27 8.19 5.39
CA GLY A 623 -4.59 8.07 4.10
C GLY A 623 -3.85 6.74 3.94
N CYS A 624 -3.47 6.44 2.69
CA CYS A 624 -2.65 5.27 2.35
C CYS A 624 -1.28 5.73 1.88
N ILE A 625 -0.23 5.25 2.55
CA ILE A 625 1.16 5.54 2.16
C ILE A 625 1.44 4.88 0.80
N TRP A 626 2.12 5.54 -0.09
CA TRP A 626 2.66 4.97 -1.32
C TRP A 626 4.11 4.55 -1.12
N GLU A 627 4.45 3.27 -1.05
CA GLU A 627 3.61 2.09 -1.02
C GLU A 627 4.19 1.04 -0.04
N PHE A 628 3.60 -0.17 0.02
CA PHE A 628 4.02 -1.20 0.97
C PHE A 628 5.40 -1.76 0.67
N LYS A 629 5.62 -2.32 -0.54
CA LYS A 629 6.86 -3.01 -0.91
C LYS A 629 7.62 -2.32 -2.02
N ASP A 630 8.95 -2.32 -1.91
CA ASP A 630 9.80 -2.14 -3.08
C ASP A 630 9.46 -3.17 -4.16
N GLN A 631 9.52 -2.78 -5.40
CA GLN A 631 9.20 -3.63 -6.55
C GLN A 631 10.45 -4.22 -7.21
N GLY A 632 11.55 -4.46 -6.46
CA GLY A 632 12.75 -5.09 -6.96
C GLY A 632 12.53 -6.57 -7.31
N LEU A 633 13.19 -7.06 -8.37
CA LEU A 633 13.18 -8.46 -8.78
C LEU A 633 14.55 -9.09 -8.57
N TYR A 634 14.61 -10.36 -8.19
CA TYR A 634 15.90 -11.04 -8.05
C TYR A 634 16.58 -11.25 -9.40
N LYS A 635 17.85 -10.84 -9.44
CA LYS A 635 18.78 -11.09 -10.56
C LYS A 635 20.13 -11.50 -10.01
N TYR A 636 20.93 -12.16 -10.84
CA TYR A 636 22.27 -12.60 -10.48
C TYR A 636 23.30 -11.87 -11.35
N ASP A 637 24.37 -11.38 -10.74
CA ASP A 637 25.50 -10.81 -11.46
C ASP A 637 26.40 -11.89 -12.09
N THR A 638 27.41 -11.49 -12.81
CA THR A 638 28.34 -12.40 -13.49
C THR A 638 29.16 -13.27 -12.52
N SER A 639 29.20 -12.91 -11.24
CA SER A 639 29.84 -13.70 -10.18
C SER A 639 28.88 -14.70 -9.51
N GLY A 640 27.60 -14.68 -9.89
CA GLY A 640 26.55 -15.50 -9.28
C GLY A 640 25.98 -14.90 -7.99
N ARG A 641 26.31 -13.65 -7.63
CA ARG A 641 25.76 -12.95 -6.48
C ARG A 641 24.35 -12.45 -6.81
N ARG A 642 23.39 -12.81 -5.97
CA ARG A 642 22.01 -12.33 -6.07
C ARG A 642 21.90 -10.86 -5.63
N PHE A 643 21.13 -10.07 -6.37
CA PHE A 643 20.77 -8.71 -6.03
C PHE A 643 19.32 -8.40 -6.43
N LEU A 644 18.74 -7.32 -5.92
CA LEU A 644 17.44 -6.79 -6.32
C LEU A 644 17.64 -5.83 -7.51
N ALA A 645 17.14 -6.24 -8.65
CA ALA A 645 17.17 -5.49 -9.90
C ALA A 645 15.96 -4.56 -10.00
N TYR A 646 16.12 -3.45 -10.70
CA TYR A 646 15.07 -2.46 -10.95
C TYR A 646 14.97 -2.06 -12.40
N GLY A 647 14.14 -1.07 -12.75
CA GLY A 647 13.87 -0.67 -14.15
C GLY A 647 15.13 -0.28 -14.91
N GLY A 648 15.34 -0.92 -16.08
CA GLY A 648 16.53 -0.82 -16.90
C GLY A 648 17.48 -2.00 -16.79
N ASP A 649 17.48 -2.73 -15.68
CA ASP A 649 18.40 -3.85 -15.45
C ASP A 649 18.13 -5.07 -16.33
N PHE A 650 16.94 -5.18 -16.92
CA PHE A 650 16.55 -6.28 -17.80
C PHE A 650 16.72 -5.93 -19.30
N GLY A 651 17.26 -4.75 -19.60
CA GLY A 651 17.52 -4.28 -20.96
C GLY A 651 16.35 -3.50 -21.58
N GLU A 652 15.29 -3.27 -20.85
CA GLU A 652 14.20 -2.36 -21.22
C GLU A 652 14.65 -0.91 -21.12
N LYS A 653 13.93 0.00 -21.76
CA LYS A 653 14.20 1.42 -21.64
C LYS A 653 13.98 1.86 -20.19
N TYR A 654 15.03 2.35 -19.63
CA TYR A 654 15.33 2.84 -18.33
C TYR A 654 14.22 3.63 -17.58
N PHE A 655 14.01 3.29 -16.33
CA PHE A 655 13.19 4.03 -15.35
C PHE A 655 13.90 4.21 -13.99
N ASP A 656 15.21 3.90 -13.96
CA ASP A 656 16.06 4.06 -12.79
C ASP A 656 15.52 3.33 -11.53
N ASP A 657 15.85 3.86 -10.36
CA ASP A 657 15.48 3.38 -9.05
C ASP A 657 13.98 3.60 -8.68
N PHE A 658 13.12 3.96 -9.66
CA PHE A 658 11.71 4.28 -9.41
C PHE A 658 10.88 3.11 -8.87
N THR A 659 11.37 1.88 -8.99
CA THR A 659 10.78 0.69 -8.36
C THR A 659 11.04 0.58 -6.86
N ILE A 660 11.93 1.43 -6.28
CA ILE A 660 12.30 1.40 -4.86
C ILE A 660 11.45 2.43 -4.11
N LYS A 661 10.18 2.11 -3.85
CA LYS A 661 9.21 3.04 -3.26
C LYS A 661 8.38 2.41 -2.12
N GLY A 662 8.88 1.32 -1.54
CA GLY A 662 8.24 0.61 -0.44
C GLY A 662 8.67 1.08 0.94
N ILE A 663 7.80 0.89 1.94
CA ILE A 663 8.16 1.00 3.36
C ILE A 663 8.83 -0.28 3.88
N VAL A 664 8.86 -1.32 3.06
CA VAL A 664 9.65 -2.54 3.23
C VAL A 664 10.34 -2.91 1.93
N GLN A 665 11.43 -3.68 2.00
CA GLN A 665 12.10 -4.23 0.81
C GLN A 665 11.18 -5.19 0.04
N ALA A 666 11.56 -5.52 -1.18
CA ALA A 666 10.79 -6.43 -2.04
C ALA A 666 10.53 -7.82 -1.41
N ASP A 667 11.42 -8.30 -0.57
CA ASP A 667 11.29 -9.57 0.17
C ASP A 667 10.53 -9.44 1.51
N GLY A 668 10.07 -8.23 1.85
CA GLY A 668 9.36 -7.91 3.09
C GLY A 668 10.26 -7.51 4.25
N THR A 669 11.58 -7.39 4.07
CA THR A 669 12.47 -6.88 5.13
C THR A 669 12.11 -5.43 5.46
N PRO A 670 11.85 -5.08 6.74
CA PRO A 670 11.45 -3.73 7.12
C PRO A 670 12.48 -2.66 6.81
N HIS A 671 12.06 -1.55 6.17
CA HIS A 671 12.82 -0.30 6.15
C HIS A 671 12.59 0.50 7.44
N ALA A 672 13.43 1.49 7.71
CA ALA A 672 13.24 2.40 8.86
C ALA A 672 11.86 3.08 8.85
N ALA A 673 11.30 3.31 7.69
CA ALA A 673 10.00 3.92 7.47
C ALA A 673 8.85 3.21 8.19
N ILE A 674 8.79 1.88 8.14
CA ILE A 674 7.66 1.13 8.72
C ILE A 674 7.64 1.19 10.26
N TYR A 675 8.82 1.36 10.90
CA TYR A 675 8.92 1.54 12.35
C TYR A 675 8.37 2.91 12.79
N GLU A 676 8.63 3.96 12.00
CA GLU A 676 8.01 5.27 12.21
C GLU A 676 6.49 5.17 12.07
N CYS A 677 6.00 4.50 11.04
CA CYS A 677 4.57 4.25 10.86
C CYS A 677 3.97 3.51 12.05
N LYS A 678 4.61 2.44 12.53
CA LYS A 678 4.15 1.67 13.69
C LYS A 678 3.94 2.55 14.92
N HIS A 679 4.86 3.45 15.19
CA HIS A 679 4.78 4.37 16.33
C HIS A 679 3.69 5.42 16.14
N VAL A 680 3.63 6.06 14.98
CA VAL A 680 2.63 7.10 14.69
C VAL A 680 1.19 6.53 14.67
N PHE A 681 1.03 5.28 14.23
CA PHE A 681 -0.25 4.56 14.17
C PHE A 681 -0.60 3.81 15.44
N GLN A 682 0.22 3.93 16.48
CA GLN A 682 -0.02 3.20 17.74
C GLN A 682 -1.39 3.53 18.33
N PRO A 683 -2.10 2.51 18.86
CA PRO A 683 -3.45 2.68 19.40
C PRO A 683 -3.49 3.28 20.79
N VAL A 684 -2.35 3.42 21.46
CA VAL A 684 -2.25 4.00 22.80
C VAL A 684 -1.21 5.11 22.79
N GLU A 685 -1.58 6.24 23.37
CA GLU A 685 -0.66 7.36 23.54
C GLU A 685 -0.49 7.71 25.01
N CYS A 686 0.74 8.03 25.40
CA CYS A 686 1.03 8.55 26.72
C CYS A 686 1.71 9.91 26.60
N GLU A 687 1.31 10.86 27.43
CA GLU A 687 1.91 12.20 27.53
C GLU A 687 2.05 12.63 29.01
N TRP A 688 2.94 13.56 29.28
CA TRP A 688 3.00 14.14 30.63
C TRP A 688 1.74 14.98 30.91
N ASP A 689 1.03 14.65 31.98
CA ASP A 689 0.05 15.52 32.60
C ASP A 689 0.76 16.42 33.64
N ASP A 690 1.52 15.82 34.56
CA ASP A 690 2.37 16.54 35.51
C ASP A 690 3.72 15.82 35.70
N ALA A 691 4.72 16.26 34.97
CA ALA A 691 6.08 15.67 35.05
C ALA A 691 6.71 15.79 36.44
N SER A 692 6.37 16.84 37.20
CA SER A 692 6.93 17.06 38.57
C SER A 692 6.40 16.06 39.59
N LYS A 693 5.18 15.55 39.34
CA LYS A 693 4.51 14.53 40.18
C LYS A 693 4.61 13.13 39.60
N GLY A 694 5.27 12.99 38.46
CA GLY A 694 5.33 11.69 37.75
C GLY A 694 3.95 11.17 37.36
N VAL A 695 3.08 12.05 36.81
CA VAL A 695 1.74 11.70 36.34
C VAL A 695 1.71 11.73 34.82
N LEU A 696 1.31 10.60 34.22
CA LEU A 696 1.08 10.46 32.80
C LEU A 696 -0.42 10.41 32.52
N LYS A 697 -0.85 11.06 31.44
CA LYS A 697 -2.12 10.85 30.81
C LYS A 697 -1.98 9.74 29.77
N VAL A 698 -2.80 8.71 29.89
CA VAL A 698 -2.88 7.59 28.94
C VAL A 698 -4.18 7.72 28.16
N THR A 699 -4.08 7.82 26.84
CA THR A 699 -5.21 7.91 25.91
C THR A 699 -5.37 6.61 25.14
N ASN A 700 -6.54 5.99 25.23
CA ASN A 700 -6.91 4.84 24.42
C ASN A 700 -7.51 5.35 23.09
N ARG A 701 -6.76 5.22 21.98
CA ARG A 701 -7.19 5.64 20.64
C ARG A 701 -8.02 4.60 19.90
N HIS A 702 -8.22 3.43 20.48
CA HIS A 702 -9.12 2.43 19.89
C HIS A 702 -10.54 2.96 19.75
N ALA A 703 -11.24 2.52 18.71
CA ALA A 703 -12.65 2.78 18.50
C ALA A 703 -13.55 1.80 19.26
N ALA A 704 -13.13 0.55 19.43
CA ALA A 704 -13.90 -0.51 20.07
C ALA A 704 -13.18 -1.18 21.26
N LYS A 705 -11.85 -1.34 21.20
CA LYS A 705 -11.09 -2.19 22.09
C LYS A 705 -10.67 -1.52 23.41
N SER A 706 -10.81 -2.23 24.52
CA SER A 706 -10.31 -1.80 25.83
C SER A 706 -8.82 -2.07 26.02
N LEU A 707 -8.12 -1.25 26.83
CA LEU A 707 -6.72 -1.49 27.19
C LEU A 707 -6.52 -2.68 28.13
N ASN A 708 -7.59 -3.31 28.61
CA ASN A 708 -7.48 -4.55 29.41
C ASN A 708 -6.84 -5.72 28.64
N ASP A 709 -6.80 -5.65 27.32
CA ASP A 709 -6.21 -6.67 26.44
C ASP A 709 -4.70 -6.55 26.29
N TYR A 710 -4.09 -5.59 26.99
CA TYR A 710 -2.65 -5.34 26.93
C TYR A 710 -1.98 -5.55 28.27
N VAL A 711 -0.72 -5.99 28.20
CA VAL A 711 0.25 -5.95 29.29
C VAL A 711 0.96 -4.61 29.22
N VAL A 712 0.97 -3.88 30.32
CA VAL A 712 1.66 -2.58 30.41
C VAL A 712 2.97 -2.75 31.16
N THR A 713 4.07 -2.29 30.58
CA THR A 713 5.40 -2.41 31.17
C THR A 713 6.07 -1.03 31.29
N VAL A 714 6.71 -0.77 32.40
CA VAL A 714 7.56 0.40 32.62
C VAL A 714 9.02 -0.03 32.70
N LYS A 715 9.86 0.56 31.85
CA LYS A 715 11.30 0.38 31.79
C LYS A 715 11.99 1.70 32.13
N VAL A 716 13.03 1.71 32.96
CA VAL A 716 13.83 2.89 33.26
C VAL A 716 15.27 2.64 32.91
N LEU A 717 15.88 3.59 32.19
CA LEU A 717 17.28 3.59 31.81
C LEU A 717 18.03 4.66 32.59
N GLU A 718 19.25 4.35 33.10
CA GLU A 718 20.27 5.31 33.58
C GLU A 718 21.41 5.32 32.57
N ASN A 719 21.62 6.42 31.86
CA ASN A 719 22.63 6.57 30.78
C ASN A 719 22.53 5.42 29.75
N GLY A 720 21.30 5.04 29.33
CA GLY A 720 21.05 3.98 28.38
C GLY A 720 21.10 2.55 28.93
N ILE A 721 21.46 2.36 30.22
CA ILE A 721 21.48 1.04 30.85
C ILE A 721 20.19 0.82 31.63
N GLU A 722 19.54 -0.31 31.42
CA GLU A 722 18.30 -0.66 32.12
C GLU A 722 18.57 -0.87 33.63
N ILE A 723 17.87 -0.12 34.46
CA ILE A 723 17.94 -0.21 35.93
C ILE A 723 16.62 -0.67 36.54
N LEU A 724 15.52 -0.64 35.80
CA LEU A 724 14.21 -1.11 36.21
C LEU A 724 13.42 -1.56 35.02
N ASN A 725 12.71 -2.70 35.20
CA ASN A 725 11.73 -3.21 34.25
C ASN A 725 10.61 -3.88 35.07
N LYS A 726 9.40 -3.33 35.00
CA LYS A 726 8.27 -3.81 35.79
C LYS A 726 6.96 -3.73 35.01
N GLN A 727 6.16 -4.76 35.17
CA GLN A 727 4.79 -4.79 34.68
C GLN A 727 3.87 -4.02 35.64
N LEU A 728 2.98 -3.19 35.07
CA LEU A 728 1.92 -2.50 35.78
C LEU A 728 0.67 -3.40 35.90
N PRO A 729 -0.26 -3.11 36.82
CA PRO A 729 -1.60 -3.67 36.80
C PRO A 729 -2.31 -3.38 35.45
N SER A 730 -3.21 -4.26 35.03
CA SER A 730 -4.01 -4.04 33.81
C SER A 730 -4.80 -2.74 33.87
N LEU A 731 -4.79 -1.96 32.81
CA LEU A 731 -5.54 -0.72 32.70
C LEU A 731 -6.95 -1.04 32.16
N LEU A 732 -7.97 -0.80 32.99
CA LEU A 732 -9.38 -0.92 32.56
C LEU A 732 -9.82 0.41 31.92
N LEU A 733 -9.33 0.70 30.73
CA LEU A 733 -9.64 1.93 30.01
C LEU A 733 -10.43 1.61 28.74
N ALA A 734 -11.68 2.04 28.69
CA ALA A 734 -12.53 1.83 27.52
C ALA A 734 -12.02 2.58 26.28
N ALA A 735 -12.46 2.13 25.11
CA ALA A 735 -12.17 2.76 23.83
C ALA A 735 -12.51 4.26 23.80
N GLY A 736 -11.65 5.09 23.22
CA GLY A 736 -11.83 6.54 23.08
C GLY A 736 -11.80 7.32 24.41
N LYS A 737 -11.28 6.73 25.49
CA LYS A 737 -11.17 7.37 26.81
C LYS A 737 -9.71 7.61 27.19
N ASP A 738 -9.52 8.51 28.14
CA ASP A 738 -8.23 8.79 28.75
C ASP A 738 -8.29 8.58 30.27
N THR A 739 -7.14 8.36 30.89
CA THR A 739 -6.97 8.26 32.33
C THR A 739 -5.61 8.76 32.79
N LEU A 740 -5.51 9.16 34.03
CA LEU A 740 -4.25 9.57 34.64
C LEU A 740 -3.65 8.39 35.42
N ILE A 741 -2.36 8.12 35.21
CA ILE A 741 -1.62 7.13 35.97
C ILE A 741 -0.41 7.74 36.65
N SER A 742 -0.14 7.36 37.89
CA SER A 742 1.09 7.79 38.58
C SER A 742 2.20 6.78 38.37
N ILE A 743 3.32 7.25 37.85
CA ILE A 743 4.56 6.49 37.69
C ILE A 743 5.63 6.91 38.69
N GLN A 744 5.29 7.77 39.65
CA GLN A 744 6.23 8.33 40.64
C GLN A 744 7.04 7.27 41.39
N SER A 745 6.43 6.12 41.71
CA SER A 745 7.11 5.01 42.39
C SER A 745 8.20 4.32 41.55
N PHE A 746 8.20 4.53 40.22
CA PHE A 746 9.20 3.99 39.29
C PHE A 746 10.29 5.01 38.97
N CYS A 747 10.10 6.29 39.32
CA CYS A 747 11.11 7.31 39.07
C CYS A 747 12.25 7.14 40.07
N PRO A 748 13.49 6.91 39.61
CA PRO A 748 14.64 6.75 40.49
C PRO A 748 15.01 8.07 41.13
N LYS A 749 15.70 8.01 42.26
CA LYS A 749 16.37 9.20 42.84
C LYS A 749 17.46 9.65 41.87
N GLN A 750 17.29 10.82 41.32
CA GLN A 750 18.22 11.37 40.31
C GLN A 750 19.57 11.66 40.91
N LYS A 751 20.65 11.31 40.22
CA LYS A 751 22.05 11.58 40.55
C LYS A 751 22.59 12.65 39.60
N ALA A 752 23.39 13.54 40.10
CA ALA A 752 24.04 14.55 39.26
C ALA A 752 24.91 13.90 38.18
N GLY A 753 24.88 14.41 36.98
CA GLY A 753 25.63 13.88 35.84
C GLY A 753 25.05 12.60 35.19
N LYS A 754 23.82 12.21 35.56
CA LYS A 754 23.12 11.05 34.99
C LYS A 754 21.86 11.47 34.25
N GLU A 755 21.65 10.85 33.11
CA GLU A 755 20.38 10.96 32.35
C GLU A 755 19.49 9.77 32.68
N TYR A 756 18.20 10.03 32.87
CA TYR A 756 17.20 9.00 33.15
C TYR A 756 16.08 9.07 32.12
N LEU A 757 15.83 7.95 31.46
CA LEU A 757 14.73 7.78 30.52
C LEU A 757 13.76 6.74 31.05
N LEU A 758 12.46 7.00 30.93
CA LEU A 758 11.40 6.07 31.24
C LEU A 758 10.64 5.73 29.96
N THR A 759 10.52 4.45 29.65
CA THR A 759 9.66 3.95 28.57
C THR A 759 8.45 3.24 29.20
N ILE A 760 7.25 3.57 28.74
CA ILE A 760 6.04 2.82 28.98
C ILE A 760 5.62 2.13 27.69
N SER A 761 5.35 0.82 27.75
CA SER A 761 4.98 0.04 26.57
C SER A 761 3.74 -0.83 26.81
N PHE A 762 3.04 -1.12 25.72
CA PHE A 762 1.81 -1.91 25.67
C PHE A 762 2.00 -3.09 24.72
N SER A 763 1.85 -4.31 25.24
CA SER A 763 2.03 -5.54 24.48
C SER A 763 0.78 -6.41 24.55
N LEU A 764 0.50 -7.19 23.51
CA LEU A 764 -0.63 -8.11 23.49
C LEU A 764 -0.58 -9.08 24.67
N LYS A 765 -1.69 -9.23 25.37
CA LYS A 765 -1.84 -10.15 26.50
C LYS A 765 -2.02 -11.59 26.04
N ASN A 766 -2.69 -11.78 24.91
CA ASN A 766 -3.02 -13.08 24.33
C ASN A 766 -2.52 -13.19 22.88
N ASN A 767 -2.44 -14.42 22.38
CA ASN A 767 -2.21 -14.65 20.96
C ASN A 767 -3.38 -14.14 20.12
N THR A 768 -3.08 -13.61 18.96
CA THR A 768 -4.03 -13.26 17.90
C THR A 768 -3.66 -14.03 16.63
N PRO A 769 -4.51 -14.09 15.60
CA PRO A 769 -4.15 -14.74 14.33
C PRO A 769 -2.90 -14.16 13.66
N TRP A 770 -2.60 -12.88 13.93
CA TRP A 770 -1.50 -12.14 13.29
C TRP A 770 -0.27 -11.92 14.19
N ALA A 771 -0.35 -12.10 15.52
CA ALA A 771 0.80 -11.96 16.44
C ALA A 771 0.66 -12.81 17.70
N ASN A 772 1.82 -13.17 18.26
CA ASN A 772 1.86 -13.86 19.56
C ASN A 772 1.69 -12.89 20.72
N ALA A 773 1.29 -13.42 21.88
CA ALA A 773 1.34 -12.69 23.15
C ALA A 773 2.73 -12.09 23.40
N GLY A 774 2.79 -10.88 23.93
CA GLY A 774 4.03 -10.11 24.11
C GLY A 774 4.40 -9.24 22.91
N HIS A 775 3.70 -9.30 21.77
CA HIS A 775 3.93 -8.38 20.67
C HIS A 775 3.61 -6.95 21.11
N GLU A 776 4.59 -6.05 21.03
CA GLU A 776 4.45 -4.64 21.38
C GLU A 776 3.67 -3.88 20.30
N VAL A 777 2.61 -3.19 20.73
CA VAL A 777 1.74 -2.39 19.85
C VAL A 777 1.92 -0.88 20.04
N ALA A 778 2.40 -0.46 21.22
CA ALA A 778 2.62 0.96 21.51
C ALA A 778 3.72 1.14 22.56
N TRP A 779 4.41 2.26 22.47
CA TRP A 779 5.36 2.71 23.51
C TRP A 779 5.52 4.23 23.49
N ASN A 780 5.86 4.82 24.63
CA ASN A 780 6.30 6.21 24.74
C ASN A 780 7.48 6.32 25.69
N GLN A 781 8.48 7.12 25.32
CA GLN A 781 9.69 7.35 26.11
C GLN A 781 9.75 8.79 26.60
N PHE A 782 10.09 8.96 27.87
CA PHE A 782 10.13 10.25 28.55
C PHE A 782 11.48 10.49 29.22
N ALA A 783 12.01 11.70 29.08
CA ALA A 783 13.14 12.14 29.92
C ALA A 783 12.63 12.48 31.33
N LEU A 784 13.22 11.84 32.35
CA LEU A 784 12.93 12.10 33.75
C LEU A 784 13.80 13.20 34.34
N SER A 785 14.94 13.51 33.72
CA SER A 785 15.88 14.55 34.13
C SER A 785 16.32 15.37 32.92
N GLY A 786 16.76 16.58 33.17
CA GLY A 786 17.43 17.39 32.13
C GLY A 786 18.70 16.71 31.61
N LEU A 787 19.24 17.21 30.49
CA LEU A 787 20.51 16.71 29.94
C LEU A 787 21.57 16.69 31.04
N PRO A 788 22.40 15.65 31.13
CA PRO A 788 23.46 15.58 32.13
C PRO A 788 24.37 16.79 31.95
N ILE A 789 24.62 17.49 33.05
CA ILE A 789 25.68 18.49 33.07
C ILE A 789 26.97 17.71 32.84
N SER A 790 27.67 17.97 31.76
CA SER A 790 28.95 17.32 31.50
C SER A 790 29.86 17.57 32.73
N ASP A 791 30.33 16.51 33.33
CA ASP A 791 31.35 16.63 34.40
C ASP A 791 32.51 17.47 33.83
N PRO A 792 32.99 18.47 34.57
CA PRO A 792 34.21 19.17 34.16
C PRO A 792 35.31 18.15 33.93
N VAL A 793 36.07 18.32 32.87
CA VAL A 793 37.20 17.45 32.56
C VAL A 793 38.13 17.44 33.76
N LYS A 794 38.16 16.32 34.50
CA LYS A 794 38.98 16.21 35.71
C LYS A 794 40.44 16.13 35.33
N THR A 795 41.32 16.81 36.06
CA THR A 795 42.77 16.71 35.94
C THR A 795 43.33 15.90 37.11
N SER A 796 44.18 14.93 36.83
CA SER A 796 44.81 14.09 37.84
C SER A 796 46.14 14.69 38.41
N GLY A 797 46.54 15.83 37.87
CA GLY A 797 47.78 16.53 38.25
C GLY A 797 49.02 16.04 37.49
N GLY A 798 48.83 15.27 36.43
CA GLY A 798 49.92 14.85 35.53
C GLY A 798 50.53 16.03 34.75
N LYS A 799 51.70 15.78 34.18
CA LYS A 799 52.38 16.80 33.33
C LYS A 799 52.06 16.58 31.88
N LEU A 800 51.47 17.57 31.21
CA LEU A 800 51.41 17.66 29.77
C LEU A 800 52.58 18.43 29.19
N GLU A 801 53.16 17.95 28.11
CA GLU A 801 54.22 18.66 27.38
C GLU A 801 53.70 19.07 26.00
N ILE A 802 54.03 20.29 25.57
CA ILE A 802 53.76 20.78 24.21
C ILE A 802 55.10 20.92 23.51
N ARG A 803 55.28 20.25 22.37
CA ARG A 803 56.49 20.34 21.57
C ARG A 803 56.15 20.72 20.12
N PRO A 804 56.75 21.77 19.58
CA PRO A 804 56.71 22.04 18.16
C PRO A 804 57.48 20.94 17.40
N SER A 805 56.88 20.39 16.36
CA SER A 805 57.47 19.35 15.49
C SER A 805 57.14 19.66 14.03
N GLY A 806 58.02 20.33 13.33
CA GLY A 806 57.80 20.78 11.96
C GLY A 806 56.51 21.61 11.84
N ASP A 807 55.62 21.15 10.98
CA ASP A 807 54.31 21.75 10.75
C ASP A 807 53.22 21.29 11.73
N SER A 808 53.60 20.82 12.91
CA SER A 808 52.69 20.33 13.92
C SER A 808 53.07 20.79 15.34
N PHE A 809 52.09 20.66 16.27
CA PHE A 809 52.31 20.62 17.70
C PHE A 809 52.03 19.22 18.21
N LEU A 810 52.97 18.64 18.94
CA LEU A 810 52.79 17.42 19.72
C LEU A 810 52.38 17.78 21.12
N VAL A 811 51.33 17.14 21.63
CA VAL A 811 50.90 17.19 23.02
C VAL A 811 51.08 15.80 23.59
N GLU A 812 51.97 15.68 24.55
CA GLU A 812 52.35 14.39 25.16
C GLU A 812 51.92 14.33 26.63
N GLY A 813 51.22 13.23 26.95
CA GLY A 813 50.88 12.82 28.30
C GLY A 813 51.55 11.50 28.65
N LYS A 814 51.19 10.89 29.77
CA LYS A 814 51.83 9.65 30.26
C LYS A 814 51.67 8.47 29.27
N ASP A 815 50.48 8.24 28.76
CA ASP A 815 50.13 7.07 27.94
C ASP A 815 49.46 7.47 26.61
N PHE A 816 49.58 8.73 26.18
CA PHE A 816 49.01 9.24 24.97
C PHE A 816 49.82 10.32 24.29
N GLN A 817 49.64 10.49 22.98
CA GLN A 817 50.19 11.56 22.17
C GLN A 817 49.11 12.07 21.20
N LEU A 818 48.97 13.40 21.14
CA LEU A 818 48.13 14.10 20.19
C LEU A 818 48.98 14.93 19.25
N THR A 819 48.56 15.00 17.99
CA THR A 819 49.19 15.86 16.98
C THR A 819 48.15 16.86 16.44
N PHE A 820 48.46 18.14 16.59
CA PHE A 820 47.72 19.23 15.94
C PHE A 820 48.52 19.74 14.73
N ASP A 821 47.90 19.75 13.59
CA ASP A 821 48.47 20.22 12.34
C ASP A 821 48.36 21.76 12.27
N LYS A 822 49.50 22.46 12.01
CA LYS A 822 49.53 23.94 11.92
C LYS A 822 48.93 24.44 10.60
N ILE A 823 48.95 23.64 9.55
CA ILE A 823 48.50 24.04 8.20
C ILE A 823 46.95 24.11 8.18
N ASN A 824 46.31 23.12 8.76
CA ASN A 824 44.85 23.03 8.77
C ASN A 824 44.20 23.26 10.16
N GLY A 825 45.01 23.39 11.23
CA GLY A 825 44.55 23.64 12.60
C GLY A 825 43.82 22.46 13.26
N ALA A 826 43.86 21.29 12.70
CA ALA A 826 43.07 20.16 13.14
C ALA A 826 43.82 19.19 14.02
N LEU A 827 43.12 18.45 14.90
CA LEU A 827 43.64 17.26 15.54
C LEU A 827 43.84 16.17 14.51
N SER A 828 45.07 15.95 14.07
CA SER A 828 45.42 15.07 12.94
C SER A 828 45.79 13.64 13.35
N SER A 829 46.23 13.45 14.61
CA SER A 829 46.56 12.13 15.14
C SER A 829 46.26 12.05 16.63
N TYR A 830 45.79 10.91 17.06
CA TYR A 830 45.62 10.55 18.46
C TYR A 830 46.13 9.13 18.68
N ILE A 831 47.18 8.98 19.45
CA ILE A 831 47.74 7.72 19.89
C ILE A 831 47.42 7.56 21.37
N SER A 832 46.81 6.44 21.76
CA SER A 832 46.52 6.11 23.17
C SER A 832 46.87 4.65 23.43
N GLY A 833 47.59 4.38 24.52
CA GLY A 833 48.05 3.03 24.82
C GLY A 833 48.91 2.39 23.72
N GLY A 834 49.67 3.21 22.97
CA GLY A 834 50.48 2.77 21.83
C GLY A 834 49.71 2.47 20.54
N LYS A 835 48.38 2.64 20.52
CA LYS A 835 47.54 2.44 19.34
C LYS A 835 47.10 3.77 18.72
N GLN A 836 47.19 3.84 17.39
CA GLN A 836 46.64 4.94 16.60
C GLN A 836 45.11 4.87 16.66
N GLN A 837 44.48 5.97 17.09
CA GLN A 837 43.04 6.08 17.17
C GLN A 837 42.47 6.87 15.98
N ILE A 838 43.01 8.05 15.71
CA ILE A 838 42.62 8.96 14.64
C ILE A 838 43.67 8.88 13.54
N VAL A 839 43.29 8.55 12.32
CA VAL A 839 44.15 8.43 11.14
C VAL A 839 43.90 9.50 10.07
N HIS A 840 42.74 10.17 10.14
CA HIS A 840 42.44 11.38 9.35
C HIS A 840 41.98 12.50 10.29
N PRO A 841 42.35 13.77 10.03
CA PRO A 841 42.09 14.88 10.91
C PRO A 841 40.61 15.03 11.30
N LEU A 842 40.40 15.41 12.58
CA LEU A 842 39.09 15.85 13.06
C LEU A 842 38.81 17.25 12.52
N PHE A 843 37.89 17.35 11.57
CA PHE A 843 37.67 18.54 10.77
C PHE A 843 36.18 18.94 10.67
N PRO A 844 35.85 20.26 10.64
CA PRO A 844 34.48 20.71 10.43
C PRO A 844 33.84 20.12 9.16
N ASP A 845 32.66 19.60 9.28
CA ASP A 845 31.91 19.02 8.17
C ASP A 845 30.42 19.39 8.23
N PHE A 846 29.93 19.93 7.12
CA PHE A 846 28.57 20.42 6.98
C PHE A 846 27.74 19.56 6.01
N THR A 847 28.30 18.45 5.54
CA THR A 847 27.66 17.56 4.58
C THR A 847 27.10 16.32 5.25
N ARG A 848 26.05 15.77 4.70
CA ARG A 848 25.52 14.46 5.05
C ARG A 848 25.04 13.72 3.80
N PRO A 849 24.91 12.39 3.84
CA PRO A 849 24.18 11.67 2.79
C PRO A 849 22.79 12.27 2.63
N LEU A 850 22.42 12.57 1.40
CA LEU A 850 21.11 13.15 1.09
C LEU A 850 20.04 12.06 1.05
N THR A 851 18.89 12.34 1.65
CA THR A 851 17.70 11.52 1.45
C THR A 851 17.14 11.76 0.05
N ASP A 852 16.21 10.90 -0.38
CA ASP A 852 15.52 11.11 -1.66
C ASP A 852 14.64 12.38 -1.63
N ASN A 853 14.06 12.72 -0.49
CA ASN A 853 13.41 14.02 -0.30
C ASN A 853 14.36 15.21 -0.48
N ASP A 854 15.61 15.09 0.01
CA ASP A 854 16.62 16.11 -0.21
C ASP A 854 16.94 16.27 -1.70
N ARG A 855 17.17 15.16 -2.40
CA ARG A 855 17.61 15.16 -3.82
C ARG A 855 16.48 15.53 -4.78
N ARG A 856 15.32 14.89 -4.65
CA ARG A 856 14.22 14.96 -5.63
C ARG A 856 13.16 15.98 -5.24
N GLY A 857 12.81 16.08 -3.96
CA GLY A 857 11.81 17.01 -3.46
C GLY A 857 12.25 18.45 -3.55
N TRP A 858 13.16 18.89 -2.71
CA TRP A 858 13.57 20.28 -2.65
C TRP A 858 14.93 20.60 -3.28
N LYS A 859 15.61 19.61 -3.85
CA LYS A 859 16.87 19.74 -4.60
C LYS A 859 17.99 20.33 -3.76
N ALA A 860 18.24 19.73 -2.60
CA ALA A 860 19.25 20.16 -1.62
C ALA A 860 20.64 20.28 -2.23
N GLN A 861 21.02 19.38 -3.14
CA GLN A 861 22.30 19.43 -3.85
C GLN A 861 22.54 20.75 -4.61
N VAL A 862 21.46 21.43 -4.99
CA VAL A 862 21.53 22.75 -5.66
C VAL A 862 21.35 23.89 -4.65
N LYS A 863 20.32 23.79 -3.81
CA LYS A 863 19.95 24.86 -2.85
C LYS A 863 20.97 25.02 -1.71
N LEU A 864 21.66 23.93 -1.35
CA LEU A 864 22.67 23.92 -0.30
C LEU A 864 24.11 23.84 -0.85
N LYS A 865 24.30 24.18 -2.13
CA LYS A 865 25.59 24.10 -2.79
C LYS A 865 26.70 24.84 -2.02
N GLU A 866 26.42 26.05 -1.51
CA GLU A 866 27.36 26.84 -0.73
C GLU A 866 27.91 26.08 0.48
N TRP A 867 27.09 25.29 1.18
CA TRP A 867 27.50 24.45 2.30
C TRP A 867 28.20 23.16 1.83
N ASN A 868 27.65 22.51 0.82
CA ASN A 868 28.16 21.22 0.32
C ASN A 868 29.56 21.34 -0.29
N GLU A 869 29.87 22.47 -0.91
CA GLU A 869 31.17 22.76 -1.54
C GLU A 869 32.10 23.61 -0.66
N SER A 870 31.65 24.02 0.53
CA SER A 870 32.44 24.85 1.44
C SER A 870 33.68 24.10 1.94
N LYS A 871 34.84 24.71 1.73
CA LYS A 871 36.10 24.21 2.29
C LYS A 871 36.52 25.13 3.45
N PRO A 872 36.65 24.61 4.67
CA PRO A 872 37.13 25.41 5.80
C PRO A 872 38.55 25.91 5.56
N GLU A 873 38.75 27.22 5.58
CA GLU A 873 40.02 27.88 5.43
C GLU A 873 40.54 28.36 6.79
N LEU A 874 41.67 27.84 7.25
CA LEU A 874 42.26 28.22 8.55
C LEU A 874 42.67 29.70 8.52
N LYS A 875 42.13 30.51 9.43
CA LYS A 875 42.50 31.92 9.62
C LYS A 875 43.37 32.14 10.86
N ASN A 876 43.17 31.36 11.91
CA ASN A 876 43.99 31.46 13.12
C ASN A 876 44.08 30.07 13.78
N PHE A 877 45.26 29.79 14.31
CA PHE A 877 45.51 28.58 15.10
C PHE A 877 46.45 28.90 16.25
N THR A 878 46.06 28.48 17.46
CA THR A 878 46.88 28.65 18.64
C THR A 878 46.85 27.39 19.49
N VAL A 879 48.02 27.08 20.10
CA VAL A 879 48.14 26.01 21.11
C VAL A 879 48.87 26.57 22.31
N ARG A 880 48.29 26.40 23.49
CA ARG A 880 48.89 26.94 24.75
C ARG A 880 48.56 26.05 25.94
N LYS A 881 49.42 26.09 26.96
CA LYS A 881 49.16 25.47 28.25
C LYS A 881 48.39 26.48 29.12
N SER A 882 47.34 25.99 29.77
CA SER A 882 46.57 26.81 30.73
C SER A 882 47.22 26.85 32.11
N ALA A 883 46.79 27.74 32.97
CA ALA A 883 47.26 27.81 34.38
C ALA A 883 46.84 26.56 35.17
N SER A 884 45.75 25.87 34.76
CA SER A 884 45.30 24.57 35.32
C SER A 884 46.10 23.37 34.85
N GLY A 885 47.10 23.56 33.96
CA GLY A 885 47.93 22.49 33.42
C GLY A 885 47.39 21.81 32.16
N GLU A 886 46.16 22.06 31.74
CA GLU A 886 45.56 21.59 30.51
C GLU A 886 46.20 22.22 29.27
N VAL A 887 46.13 21.54 28.13
CA VAL A 887 46.48 22.12 26.84
C VAL A 887 45.20 22.59 26.14
N LYS A 888 45.21 23.85 25.71
CA LYS A 888 44.12 24.44 24.92
C LYS A 888 44.61 24.75 23.51
N ALA A 889 43.93 24.16 22.49
CA ALA A 889 44.13 24.53 21.10
C ALA A 889 42.86 25.20 20.58
N GLN A 890 43.02 26.23 19.76
CA GLN A 890 41.90 26.92 19.14
C GLN A 890 42.19 27.08 17.64
N SER A 891 41.23 26.72 16.84
CA SER A 891 41.23 26.91 15.39
C SER A 891 40.02 27.76 14.98
N ILE A 892 40.27 28.77 14.13
CA ILE A 892 39.25 29.62 13.55
C ILE A 892 39.27 29.42 12.03
N TYR A 893 38.18 28.93 11.51
CA TYR A 893 38.01 28.68 10.07
C TYR A 893 37.02 29.66 9.46
N GLN A 894 37.39 30.20 8.31
CA GLN A 894 36.48 30.92 7.45
C GLN A 894 35.83 29.94 6.45
N LEU A 895 34.52 30.14 6.22
CA LEU A 895 33.71 29.32 5.38
C LEU A 895 32.93 30.22 4.41
N ILE A 896 32.59 29.71 3.25
CA ILE A 896 31.69 30.34 2.28
C ILE A 896 32.13 31.79 2.01
N ASP A 897 33.37 31.96 1.58
CA ASP A 897 33.96 33.27 1.27
C ASP A 897 33.81 34.35 2.42
N GLY A 898 33.82 33.90 3.64
CA GLY A 898 33.73 34.76 4.82
C GLY A 898 32.32 34.98 5.36
N LYS A 899 31.30 34.43 4.73
CA LYS A 899 29.90 34.52 5.20
C LYS A 899 29.63 33.66 6.46
N ALA A 900 30.51 32.71 6.77
CA ALA A 900 30.42 31.92 7.99
C ALA A 900 31.81 31.74 8.64
N THR A 901 31.83 31.51 9.97
CA THR A 901 33.05 31.25 10.73
C THR A 901 32.80 30.10 11.67
N ALA A 902 33.65 29.08 11.61
CA ALA A 902 33.68 27.99 12.58
C ALA A 902 34.85 28.17 13.56
N THR A 903 34.58 28.12 14.84
CA THR A 903 35.60 28.15 15.92
C THR A 903 35.59 26.80 16.61
N VAL A 904 36.74 26.11 16.61
CA VAL A 904 36.92 24.82 17.28
C VAL A 904 37.91 25.01 18.42
N ASN A 905 37.47 24.77 19.66
CA ASN A 905 38.29 24.80 20.83
C ASN A 905 38.52 23.38 21.34
N TYR A 906 39.75 22.98 21.45
CA TYR A 906 40.17 21.71 22.05
C TYR A 906 40.72 21.97 23.44
N THR A 907 40.24 21.21 24.44
CA THR A 907 40.83 21.20 25.78
C THR A 907 41.28 19.78 26.09
N VAL A 908 42.58 19.61 26.29
CA VAL A 908 43.22 18.32 26.58
C VAL A 908 43.66 18.28 28.04
N ASN A 909 43.22 17.28 28.78
CA ASN A 909 43.66 17.02 30.14
C ASN A 909 44.83 16.02 30.18
N ASP A 910 45.41 15.86 31.36
CA ASP A 910 46.54 14.96 31.62
C ASP A 910 46.22 13.45 31.54
N GLU A 911 44.94 13.08 31.42
CA GLU A 911 44.50 11.71 31.18
C GLU A 911 44.28 11.42 29.68
N GLY A 912 44.44 12.39 28.78
CA GLY A 912 44.25 12.28 27.33
C GLY A 912 42.84 12.52 26.86
N VAL A 913 41.91 12.95 27.74
CA VAL A 913 40.59 13.35 27.34
C VAL A 913 40.67 14.65 26.55
N VAL A 914 40.07 14.66 25.38
CA VAL A 914 39.96 15.82 24.48
C VAL A 914 38.53 16.31 24.45
N LYS A 915 38.27 17.45 25.12
CA LYS A 915 37.00 18.16 24.98
C LYS A 915 37.06 19.02 23.73
N VAL A 916 36.03 18.91 22.87
CA VAL A 916 35.90 19.72 21.66
C VAL A 916 34.65 20.59 21.78
N ASP A 917 34.86 21.92 21.84
CA ASP A 917 33.77 22.89 21.78
C ASP A 917 33.74 23.51 20.39
N PHE A 918 32.64 23.30 19.68
CA PHE A 918 32.43 23.75 18.30
C PHE A 918 31.41 24.90 18.29
N GLN A 919 31.78 26.03 17.69
CA GLN A 919 30.89 27.17 17.50
C GLN A 919 30.85 27.56 16.03
N LEU A 920 29.64 27.71 15.48
CA LEU A 920 29.39 28.19 14.11
C LEU A 920 28.65 29.53 14.19
N ASN A 921 29.19 30.56 13.52
CA ASN A 921 28.52 31.85 13.31
C ASN A 921 28.30 32.04 11.82
N THR A 922 27.07 32.36 11.42
CA THR A 922 26.66 32.47 10.03
C THR A 922 26.01 33.81 9.71
N ASP A 923 26.14 34.27 8.47
CA ASP A 923 25.32 35.35 7.93
C ASP A 923 23.84 34.85 7.83
N ILE A 924 22.91 35.73 8.13
CA ILE A 924 21.46 35.45 8.10
C ILE A 924 20.95 35.10 6.68
N ASN A 925 21.66 35.49 5.65
CA ASN A 925 21.25 35.27 4.25
C ASN A 925 21.74 33.93 3.66
N LEU A 926 22.46 33.13 4.44
CA LEU A 926 22.87 31.80 3.98
C LEU A 926 21.68 30.84 3.97
N PRO A 927 21.68 29.86 3.02
CA PRO A 927 20.69 28.81 3.04
C PRO A 927 20.80 27.95 4.30
N ASN A 928 19.73 27.19 4.60
CA ASN A 928 19.70 26.27 5.73
C ASN A 928 20.90 25.32 5.71
N ILE A 929 21.42 25.02 6.91
CA ILE A 929 22.58 24.14 7.05
C ILE A 929 22.13 22.67 7.02
N PRO A 930 22.68 21.81 6.14
CA PRO A 930 22.29 20.41 6.05
C PRO A 930 22.72 19.59 7.28
N LYS A 931 23.86 19.92 7.87
CA LYS A 931 24.42 19.32 9.08
C LYS A 931 25.42 20.29 9.73
N VAL A 932 25.44 20.32 11.04
CA VAL A 932 26.54 20.96 11.81
C VAL A 932 27.30 19.85 12.53
N GLY A 933 28.57 19.67 12.23
CA GLY A 933 29.35 18.60 12.81
C GLY A 933 30.82 18.61 12.41
N MET A 934 31.48 17.53 12.78
CA MET A 934 32.85 17.24 12.43
C MET A 934 32.95 15.80 11.94
N ASN A 935 33.97 15.51 11.15
CA ASN A 935 34.33 14.14 10.75
C ASN A 935 35.80 13.86 11.09
N CYS A 936 36.15 12.59 11.22
CA CYS A 936 37.51 12.10 11.32
C CYS A 936 37.59 10.67 10.78
N GLY A 937 38.80 10.25 10.40
CA GLY A 937 39.06 8.83 10.12
C GLY A 937 39.61 8.15 11.38
N ILE A 938 39.06 6.98 11.70
CA ILE A 938 39.53 6.10 12.77
C ILE A 938 40.32 4.91 12.20
N ALA A 939 41.12 4.25 13.03
CA ALA A 939 41.91 3.10 12.63
C ALA A 939 41.00 1.94 12.12
N ASN A 940 41.47 1.22 11.12
CA ASN A 940 40.71 0.19 10.41
C ASN A 940 40.58 -1.15 11.17
N ASP A 941 41.16 -1.27 12.35
CA ASP A 941 41.02 -2.49 13.17
C ASP A 941 39.82 -2.51 14.11
N TYR A 942 39.05 -1.42 14.14
CA TYR A 942 37.73 -1.40 14.77
C TYR A 942 36.71 -2.19 13.94
N ARG A 943 35.87 -3.01 14.61
CA ARG A 943 34.88 -3.88 13.96
C ARG A 943 33.45 -3.62 14.39
N GLN A 944 33.26 -2.72 15.35
CA GLN A 944 31.96 -2.38 15.91
C GLN A 944 31.88 -0.90 16.20
N VAL A 945 30.75 -0.30 15.89
CA VAL A 945 30.38 1.03 16.34
C VAL A 945 29.24 0.93 17.36
N SER A 946 29.36 1.64 18.48
CA SER A 946 28.31 1.77 19.47
C SER A 946 28.01 3.25 19.70
N TRP A 947 26.74 3.56 19.87
CA TRP A 947 26.31 4.94 20.14
C TRP A 947 25.23 4.98 21.20
N TYR A 948 25.16 6.07 21.92
CA TYR A 948 24.05 6.44 22.78
C TYR A 948 23.21 7.50 22.06
N GLY A 949 21.98 7.16 21.74
CA GLY A 949 21.10 8.01 20.95
C GLY A 949 19.89 7.24 20.42
N ARG A 950 19.19 7.80 19.44
CA ARG A 950 18.10 7.11 18.77
C ARG A 950 18.62 5.97 17.89
N GLY A 951 17.90 4.86 17.85
CA GLY A 951 18.28 3.69 17.05
C GLY A 951 17.19 2.62 17.07
N LEU A 952 17.39 1.46 16.48
CA LEU A 952 18.59 0.94 15.80
C LEU A 952 18.72 1.47 14.33
N GLN A 953 17.61 1.74 13.67
CA GLN A 953 17.55 2.14 12.26
C GLN A 953 17.94 3.61 12.08
N GLU A 954 18.22 3.99 10.84
CA GLU A 954 18.47 5.36 10.45
C GLU A 954 17.29 6.27 10.78
N ASN A 955 17.58 7.48 11.23
CA ASN A 955 16.56 8.47 11.55
C ASN A 955 17.02 9.88 11.15
N TYR A 956 16.05 10.73 10.80
CA TYR A 956 16.24 12.11 10.36
C TYR A 956 15.23 13.01 11.07
N LEU A 957 15.34 14.33 10.93
CA LEU A 957 14.44 15.28 11.59
C LEU A 957 12.96 15.05 11.27
N ASP A 958 12.66 14.64 10.05
CA ASP A 958 11.32 14.35 9.55
C ASP A 958 10.88 12.89 9.75
N ARG A 959 11.75 12.05 10.37
CA ARG A 959 11.47 10.62 10.64
C ARG A 959 12.30 10.15 11.84
N ARG A 960 11.80 10.38 13.04
CA ARG A 960 12.54 10.07 14.28
C ARG A 960 11.67 9.71 15.48
N THR A 961 10.35 9.83 15.37
CA THR A 961 9.45 9.61 16.52
C THR A 961 9.34 8.13 16.86
N GLY A 962 9.49 7.25 15.87
CA GLY A 962 9.44 5.80 16.00
C GLY A 962 10.70 5.15 16.62
N PHE A 963 11.65 5.92 17.16
CA PHE A 963 12.93 5.39 17.63
C PHE A 963 13.25 5.82 19.07
N GLU A 964 13.42 4.83 19.97
CA GLU A 964 13.81 5.06 21.35
C GLU A 964 15.28 5.55 21.43
N VAL A 965 15.57 6.34 22.47
CA VAL A 965 16.94 6.64 22.88
C VAL A 965 17.46 5.51 23.76
N GLY A 966 18.64 4.97 23.42
CA GLY A 966 19.28 3.87 24.10
C GLY A 966 20.75 3.72 23.70
N ILE A 967 21.38 2.63 24.10
CA ILE A 967 22.70 2.22 23.63
C ILE A 967 22.51 1.17 22.53
N TYR A 968 23.01 1.45 21.35
CA TYR A 968 22.96 0.59 20.19
C TYR A 968 24.35 0.28 19.66
N SER A 969 24.48 -0.87 19.00
CA SER A 969 25.73 -1.29 18.39
C SER A 969 25.49 -1.98 17.05
N LEU A 970 26.34 -1.67 16.08
CA LEU A 970 26.35 -2.33 14.78
C LEU A 970 27.75 -2.78 14.40
N PRO A 971 27.91 -3.90 13.68
CA PRO A 971 29.18 -4.27 13.10
C PRO A 971 29.56 -3.26 12.01
N LEU A 972 30.84 -2.93 11.91
CA LEU A 972 31.40 -2.26 10.74
C LEU A 972 31.64 -3.32 9.67
N GLY A 973 31.09 -3.13 8.47
CA GLY A 973 31.14 -4.07 7.37
C GLY A 973 32.52 -4.33 6.77
#